data_294f7fc7fa65dccdb46494184548c8fa
#
_entry.id   294f7fc7fa65dccdb46494184548c8fa
#
_cell.length_a   1.000
_cell.length_b   1.000
_cell.length_c   1.000
_cell.angle_alpha   90.00
_cell.angle_beta   90.00
_cell.angle_gamma   90.00
#
_symmetry.space_group_name_H-M   'P 1'
#
loop_
_entity.id
_entity.type
_entity.pdbx_description
1 polymer ?
#
loop_
_entity_poly.entity_id
_entity_poly.type
_entity_poly.pdbx_seq_one_letter_code
_entity_poly.pdbx_strand_id
1 'polypeptide(L)'
;MSDFIARYAAARKAAIARDFAKLNPEQRRGVLTTEGALLLLAGAGSGKTTVLINRVANLLTYGRGSDSADVPAWATEDDLAFLESYPEHPTSDERSRMVHLCTLEPAAPWSVLAVTFTNKAANELRERLSAFGIQGAESVWAMTFHSACVRILRRDIDRLGFSRDFTIYDTDDSKRVIKDILKELNIDEKKLTPREVLSAISNAKDAMESHQDYSRRWKDSGDWRKEAIAKIYTRYVHRLAEANALDFDDIILHAVTLLQQEGEVRDYYRRKFRYVLIDEYQDTNQLQYQLTSLLAGGYENICVVGDDDQSIYKFRGADITNLLNFEKEYKGCRTIRLEQNYRSTQNILDAANAVIKNNTGRKGKTLWTDAGAGDRVLIKTVFNEQDEANFVVSSIMMDYNRGRNWKENAILYRMNAQSNALEYAFKRNGVPYQVVGGTKFFERAEVKDMLAYLAVINNPSDDLRLRRIINNPPRGIGNTTIERVQDLASEQGVPMMAVLQHAGEYAVLKSAAGKLERFAQLIAALREMADTMELAEFYDAVCEQTSYVRTLQEKGDMESRGRLENVQELKSNIVSFLENDPEDATLSGFLNEIALYTDLDSATSDNCVTMMTMHSAKGLEFPCVYVVGVEEGIFPGERVRYNDEEVEEERRLCYVAMTRAKERLTMTCTRQRMLFGRTSVSEPSRFLEEVPSENADWVGRQAQGASGFGDTSFDEGSSYSTRGYGSYGQGAARYDSVMQRRPKSQASQKLAAQKPAAFAPLLQLSSGDQIHHKTFGDGLVISVTPMGGDALLEVAFDTVGTKKLMLKTAGVHITKL
;
A
#
# COMPACT_ATOMS: atom_id res chain seq x y z
N MET A 1 49.39 20.10 -30.79
CA MET A 1 48.01 20.59 -30.44
C MET A 1 47.00 19.48 -30.25
N SER A 2 46.87 18.50 -31.16
CA SER A 2 45.94 17.36 -31.01
C SER A 2 46.26 16.50 -29.78
N ASP A 3 47.52 16.24 -29.48
CA ASP A 3 47.95 15.43 -28.32
C ASP A 3 47.69 16.16 -26.99
N PHE A 4 47.98 17.46 -26.90
CA PHE A 4 47.67 18.27 -25.73
C PHE A 4 46.16 18.26 -25.41
N ILE A 5 45.30 18.46 -26.42
CA ILE A 5 43.84 18.47 -26.22
C ILE A 5 43.39 17.13 -25.70
N ALA A 6 43.85 16.01 -26.26
CA ALA A 6 43.49 14.68 -25.83
C ALA A 6 43.93 14.38 -24.38
N ARG A 7 45.20 14.73 -24.06
CA ARG A 7 45.75 14.55 -22.70
C ARG A 7 45.03 15.42 -21.67
N TYR A 8 44.79 16.68 -21.99
CA TYR A 8 44.08 17.60 -21.08
C TYR A 8 42.65 17.10 -20.77
N ALA A 9 41.90 16.73 -21.79
CA ALA A 9 40.56 16.19 -21.62
C ALA A 9 40.56 14.92 -20.79
N ALA A 10 41.56 14.03 -20.98
CA ALA A 10 41.69 12.80 -20.20
C ALA A 10 42.04 13.08 -18.72
N ALA A 11 43.03 13.97 -18.48
CA ALA A 11 43.46 14.38 -17.13
C ALA A 11 42.31 15.06 -16.36
N ARG A 12 41.57 15.96 -17.04
CA ARG A 12 40.36 16.63 -16.48
C ARG A 12 39.31 15.62 -16.08
N LYS A 13 38.95 14.68 -16.95
CA LYS A 13 37.98 13.63 -16.65
C LYS A 13 38.43 12.77 -15.48
N ALA A 14 39.71 12.42 -15.41
CA ALA A 14 40.27 11.65 -14.29
C ALA A 14 40.23 12.46 -12.98
N ALA A 15 40.53 13.74 -12.99
CA ALA A 15 40.47 14.62 -11.81
C ALA A 15 39.03 14.77 -11.29
N ILE A 16 38.06 15.04 -12.17
CA ILE A 16 36.64 15.11 -11.81
C ILE A 16 36.16 13.76 -11.24
N ALA A 17 36.57 12.63 -11.85
CA ALA A 17 36.15 11.30 -11.38
C ALA A 17 36.57 10.97 -9.94
N ARG A 18 37.63 11.62 -9.42
CA ARG A 18 38.08 11.48 -8.02
C ARG A 18 37.09 12.07 -7.01
N ASP A 19 36.42 13.17 -7.34
CA ASP A 19 35.38 13.74 -6.47
C ASP A 19 34.21 12.78 -6.27
N PHE A 20 34.02 11.85 -7.19
CA PHE A 20 32.98 10.83 -7.17
C PHE A 20 33.54 9.41 -6.90
N ALA A 21 34.73 9.30 -6.28
CA ALA A 21 35.40 8.01 -6.03
C ALA A 21 34.60 7.06 -5.13
N LYS A 22 33.71 7.60 -4.27
CA LYS A 22 32.83 6.81 -3.41
C LYS A 22 31.74 6.05 -4.17
N LEU A 23 31.49 6.41 -5.42
CA LEU A 23 30.51 5.75 -6.28
C LEU A 23 31.14 4.54 -6.97
N ASN A 24 30.37 3.49 -7.19
CA ASN A 24 30.83 2.38 -8.01
C ASN A 24 31.05 2.82 -9.48
N PRO A 25 31.72 2.00 -10.32
CA PRO A 25 32.04 2.38 -11.71
C PRO A 25 30.82 2.80 -12.53
N GLU A 26 29.70 2.06 -12.47
CA GLU A 26 28.50 2.36 -13.26
C GLU A 26 27.75 3.59 -12.71
N GLN A 27 27.64 3.75 -11.41
CA GLN A 27 27.10 4.95 -10.78
C GLN A 27 27.91 6.17 -11.20
N ARG A 28 29.24 6.10 -11.10
CA ARG A 28 30.17 7.18 -11.50
C ARG A 28 30.04 7.49 -13.00
N ARG A 29 29.92 6.49 -13.84
CA ARG A 29 29.68 6.67 -15.28
C ARG A 29 28.36 7.42 -15.52
N GLY A 30 27.28 7.07 -14.78
CA GLY A 30 26.00 7.78 -14.83
C GLY A 30 26.11 9.26 -14.40
N VAL A 31 26.94 9.58 -13.41
CA VAL A 31 27.20 10.94 -12.95
C VAL A 31 28.01 11.74 -13.96
N LEU A 32 29.06 11.13 -14.55
CA LEU A 32 30.01 11.81 -15.43
C LEU A 32 29.50 12.00 -16.87
N THR A 33 28.47 11.27 -17.28
CA THR A 33 27.81 11.41 -18.59
C THR A 33 26.86 12.60 -18.57
N THR A 34 27.24 13.76 -19.08
CA THR A 34 26.45 15.00 -18.90
C THR A 34 25.51 15.32 -20.07
N GLU A 35 25.95 15.12 -21.30
CA GLU A 35 25.22 15.56 -22.50
C GLU A 35 24.43 14.43 -23.16
N GLY A 36 23.30 14.80 -23.77
CA GLY A 36 22.40 13.93 -24.51
C GLY A 36 21.46 13.11 -23.62
N ALA A 37 20.68 12.25 -24.25
CA ALA A 37 19.72 11.40 -23.56
C ALA A 37 20.42 10.27 -22.80
N LEU A 38 20.05 10.07 -21.54
CA LEU A 38 20.61 9.06 -20.66
C LEU A 38 19.49 8.28 -19.97
N LEU A 39 19.51 6.97 -20.13
CA LEU A 39 18.66 6.04 -19.38
C LEU A 39 19.50 5.36 -18.29
N LEU A 40 19.17 5.61 -17.04
CA LEU A 40 19.69 4.88 -15.88
C LEU A 40 18.69 3.77 -15.52
N LEU A 41 18.95 2.56 -16.01
CA LEU A 41 18.16 1.38 -15.67
C LEU A 41 18.66 0.83 -14.34
N ALA A 42 17.99 1.17 -13.27
CA ALA A 42 18.49 1.02 -11.92
C ALA A 42 17.63 0.08 -11.10
N GLY A 43 18.22 -1.02 -10.63
CA GLY A 43 17.50 -1.99 -9.80
C GLY A 43 17.16 -1.48 -8.40
N ALA A 44 16.40 -2.27 -7.65
CA ALA A 44 16.09 -1.99 -6.25
C ALA A 44 17.38 -1.81 -5.43
N GLY A 45 17.46 -0.81 -4.56
CA GLY A 45 18.60 -0.58 -3.67
C GLY A 45 19.93 -0.26 -4.36
N SER A 46 19.95 0.07 -5.66
CA SER A 46 21.17 0.37 -6.43
C SER A 46 21.68 1.82 -6.27
N GLY A 47 21.03 2.62 -5.43
CA GLY A 47 21.42 4.02 -5.19
C GLY A 47 20.96 4.99 -6.26
N LYS A 48 19.80 4.78 -6.89
CA LYS A 48 19.16 5.67 -7.89
C LYS A 48 19.28 7.16 -7.50
N THR A 49 18.73 7.51 -6.34
CA THR A 49 18.72 8.88 -5.83
C THR A 49 20.13 9.42 -5.60
N THR A 50 21.05 8.56 -5.17
CA THR A 50 22.47 8.95 -4.99
C THR A 50 23.10 9.35 -6.32
N VAL A 51 22.89 8.60 -7.39
CA VAL A 51 23.40 8.93 -8.73
C VAL A 51 22.77 10.22 -9.23
N LEU A 52 21.46 10.40 -9.07
CA LEU A 52 20.74 11.61 -9.50
C LEU A 52 21.30 12.85 -8.81
N ILE A 53 21.47 12.82 -7.49
CA ILE A 53 21.99 13.94 -6.69
C ILE A 53 23.44 14.28 -7.09
N ASN A 54 24.31 13.27 -7.18
CA ASN A 54 25.70 13.48 -7.57
C ASN A 54 25.82 13.97 -9.02
N ARG A 55 24.91 13.54 -9.91
CA ARG A 55 24.85 14.04 -11.28
C ARG A 55 24.49 15.53 -11.30
N VAL A 56 23.49 15.97 -10.55
CA VAL A 56 23.15 17.39 -10.42
C VAL A 56 24.34 18.17 -9.87
N ALA A 57 24.99 17.66 -8.81
CA ALA A 57 26.19 18.29 -8.27
C ALA A 57 27.32 18.42 -9.30
N ASN A 58 27.57 17.38 -10.12
CA ASN A 58 28.52 17.42 -11.21
C ASN A 58 28.18 18.51 -12.26
N LEU A 59 26.91 18.60 -12.67
CA LEU A 59 26.43 19.58 -13.64
C LEU A 59 26.57 21.01 -13.12
N LEU A 60 26.29 21.24 -11.84
CA LEU A 60 26.43 22.58 -11.24
C LEU A 60 27.87 22.99 -11.03
N THR A 61 28.77 22.04 -10.70
CA THR A 61 30.17 22.31 -10.39
C THR A 61 31.04 22.33 -11.65
N TYR A 62 30.96 21.31 -12.49
CA TYR A 62 31.86 21.08 -13.61
C TYR A 62 31.20 21.28 -14.99
N GLY A 63 29.88 21.42 -15.03
CA GLY A 63 29.12 21.47 -16.27
C GLY A 63 29.35 20.26 -17.15
N ARG A 64 29.78 20.44 -18.38
CA ARG A 64 30.12 19.34 -19.30
C ARG A 64 31.59 18.92 -19.26
N GLY A 65 32.35 19.42 -18.27
CA GLY A 65 33.77 19.10 -18.10
C GLY A 65 34.11 17.63 -18.03
N SER A 66 33.24 16.82 -17.42
CA SER A 66 33.42 15.37 -17.29
C SER A 66 33.14 14.56 -18.55
N ASP A 67 32.42 15.12 -19.55
CA ASP A 67 32.00 14.37 -20.76
C ASP A 67 32.63 14.95 -22.04
N SER A 68 32.85 16.28 -22.11
CA SER A 68 33.37 16.97 -23.28
C SER A 68 34.84 16.65 -23.55
N ALA A 69 35.22 16.76 -24.82
CA ALA A 69 36.62 16.78 -25.29
C ALA A 69 37.19 18.22 -25.45
N ASP A 70 36.36 19.25 -25.32
CA ASP A 70 36.76 20.62 -25.51
C ASP A 70 37.77 21.06 -24.44
N VAL A 71 38.77 21.83 -24.82
CA VAL A 71 39.77 22.37 -23.91
C VAL A 71 39.69 23.86 -23.94
N PRO A 72 39.70 24.58 -22.81
CA PRO A 72 39.70 26.05 -22.77
C PRO A 72 40.94 26.63 -23.50
N ALA A 73 40.74 27.69 -24.28
CA ALA A 73 41.82 28.30 -25.05
C ALA A 73 42.95 28.88 -24.20
N TRP A 74 42.70 29.13 -22.92
CA TRP A 74 43.65 29.61 -21.93
C TRP A 74 44.45 28.50 -21.25
N ALA A 75 44.11 27.23 -21.43
CA ALA A 75 44.79 26.12 -20.76
C ALA A 75 46.24 25.97 -21.23
N THR A 76 47.17 25.77 -20.30
CA THR A 76 48.62 25.67 -20.49
C THR A 76 49.16 24.27 -20.20
N GLU A 77 50.42 24.02 -20.58
CA GLU A 77 51.10 22.74 -20.24
C GLU A 77 51.31 22.58 -18.72
N ASP A 78 51.46 23.69 -17.97
CA ASP A 78 51.56 23.68 -16.49
C ASP A 78 50.22 23.25 -15.87
N ASP A 79 49.11 23.64 -16.46
CA ASP A 79 47.78 23.21 -16.02
C ASP A 79 47.53 21.72 -16.31
N LEU A 80 47.98 21.24 -17.46
CA LEU A 80 47.97 19.84 -17.81
C LEU A 80 48.80 19.02 -16.82
N ALA A 81 50.05 19.43 -16.55
CA ALA A 81 50.92 18.77 -15.60
C ALA A 81 50.31 18.69 -14.19
N PHE A 82 49.65 19.80 -13.77
CA PHE A 82 48.91 19.82 -12.50
C PHE A 82 47.77 18.81 -12.49
N LEU A 83 46.95 18.75 -13.51
CA LEU A 83 45.81 17.78 -13.60
C LEU A 83 46.31 16.33 -13.65
N GLU A 84 47.41 16.05 -14.39
CA GLU A 84 47.98 14.70 -14.45
C GLU A 84 48.57 14.24 -13.09
N SER A 85 49.12 15.21 -12.32
CA SER A 85 49.71 14.95 -10.99
C SER A 85 48.76 15.23 -9.84
N TYR A 86 47.46 15.47 -10.08
CA TYR A 86 46.49 15.85 -9.05
C TYR A 86 46.47 14.83 -7.92
N PRO A 87 46.69 15.23 -6.63
CA PRO A 87 46.85 14.31 -5.52
C PRO A 87 45.55 13.64 -5.08
N GLU A 88 45.66 12.52 -4.38
CA GLU A 88 44.49 11.83 -3.76
C GLU A 88 43.92 12.64 -2.58
N HIS A 89 44.77 13.38 -1.87
CA HIS A 89 44.39 14.22 -0.73
C HIS A 89 44.80 15.68 -1.03
N PRO A 90 44.02 16.42 -1.82
CA PRO A 90 44.35 17.78 -2.21
C PRO A 90 44.13 18.73 -1.03
N THR A 91 44.95 19.79 -1.00
CA THR A 91 44.71 20.98 -0.19
C THR A 91 43.50 21.73 -0.71
N SER A 92 42.98 22.70 0.07
CA SER A 92 41.86 23.56 -0.35
C SER A 92 42.21 24.36 -1.65
N ASP A 93 43.47 24.85 -1.75
CA ASP A 93 43.90 25.61 -2.89
C ASP A 93 44.06 24.76 -4.15
N GLU A 94 44.63 23.55 -4.03
CA GLU A 94 44.72 22.58 -5.11
C GLU A 94 43.34 22.16 -5.59
N ARG A 95 42.40 21.95 -4.67
CA ARG A 95 41.02 21.63 -5.03
C ARG A 95 40.36 22.81 -5.79
N SER A 96 40.52 24.02 -5.31
CA SER A 96 39.97 25.21 -5.96
C SER A 96 40.55 25.39 -7.37
N ARG A 97 41.87 25.16 -7.56
CA ARG A 97 42.54 25.19 -8.85
C ARG A 97 42.00 24.08 -9.76
N MET A 98 41.85 22.86 -9.26
CA MET A 98 41.30 21.73 -10.03
C MET A 98 39.88 22.04 -10.50
N VAL A 99 39.00 22.54 -9.61
CA VAL A 99 37.63 22.93 -9.97
C VAL A 99 37.66 23.96 -11.08
N HIS A 100 38.49 25.02 -10.97
CA HIS A 100 38.61 26.03 -12.01
C HIS A 100 39.06 25.45 -13.38
N LEU A 101 40.08 24.59 -13.36
CA LEU A 101 40.61 23.96 -14.60
C LEU A 101 39.64 22.94 -15.22
N CYS A 102 38.83 22.32 -14.39
CA CYS A 102 37.91 21.27 -14.83
C CYS A 102 36.52 21.75 -15.23
N THR A 103 36.16 22.98 -14.81
CA THR A 103 34.83 23.54 -15.10
C THR A 103 34.72 23.95 -16.57
N LEU A 104 33.67 23.43 -17.24
CA LEU A 104 33.35 23.80 -18.62
C LEU A 104 31.83 24.02 -18.73
N GLU A 105 31.43 25.28 -18.90
CA GLU A 105 30.01 25.68 -19.00
C GLU A 105 29.13 25.09 -17.88
N PRO A 106 29.41 25.44 -16.62
CA PRO A 106 28.61 24.89 -15.49
C PRO A 106 27.16 25.30 -15.62
N ALA A 107 26.28 24.39 -15.27
CA ALA A 107 24.84 24.62 -15.31
C ALA A 107 24.44 25.68 -14.28
N ALA A 108 23.72 26.70 -14.69
CA ALA A 108 23.08 27.59 -13.75
C ALA A 108 22.02 26.80 -12.95
N PRO A 109 21.95 26.87 -11.60
CA PRO A 109 21.05 26.06 -10.81
C PRO A 109 19.58 26.10 -11.27
N TRP A 110 19.08 27.26 -11.66
CA TRP A 110 17.74 27.46 -12.21
C TRP A 110 17.49 26.78 -13.58
N SER A 111 18.54 26.35 -14.27
CA SER A 111 18.46 25.65 -15.57
C SER A 111 18.39 24.14 -15.45
N VAL A 112 18.39 23.61 -14.23
CA VAL A 112 18.24 22.17 -13.94
C VAL A 112 16.84 21.91 -13.39
N LEU A 113 16.10 21.02 -14.06
CA LEU A 113 14.81 20.49 -13.62
C LEU A 113 14.99 19.05 -13.19
N ALA A 114 14.70 18.74 -11.92
CA ALA A 114 14.74 17.40 -11.35
C ALA A 114 13.36 17.05 -10.78
N VAL A 115 12.65 16.16 -11.46
CA VAL A 115 11.26 15.80 -11.12
C VAL A 115 11.22 14.46 -10.39
N THR A 116 10.43 14.42 -9.31
CA THR A 116 10.17 13.21 -8.53
C THR A 116 8.65 13.02 -8.34
N PHE A 117 8.23 11.82 -7.88
CA PHE A 117 6.80 11.53 -7.66
C PHE A 117 6.28 12.03 -6.31
N THR A 118 7.13 12.22 -5.31
CA THR A 118 6.71 12.58 -3.95
C THR A 118 7.42 13.82 -3.44
N ASN A 119 6.73 14.62 -2.64
CA ASN A 119 7.33 15.78 -1.97
C ASN A 119 8.48 15.37 -1.04
N LYS A 120 8.41 14.18 -0.43
CA LYS A 120 9.48 13.64 0.41
C LYS A 120 10.77 13.45 -0.40
N ALA A 121 10.69 12.82 -1.58
CA ALA A 121 11.86 12.62 -2.44
C ALA A 121 12.41 13.95 -2.96
N ALA A 122 11.54 14.91 -3.31
CA ALA A 122 11.96 16.25 -3.74
C ALA A 122 12.67 17.02 -2.61
N ASN A 123 12.18 16.91 -1.37
CA ASN A 123 12.81 17.52 -0.21
C ASN A 123 14.18 16.89 0.08
N GLU A 124 14.25 15.56 0.09
CA GLU A 124 15.51 14.82 0.27
C GLU A 124 16.57 15.22 -0.77
N LEU A 125 16.14 15.38 -2.04
CA LEU A 125 17.04 15.84 -3.11
C LEU A 125 17.57 17.24 -2.83
N ARG A 126 16.70 18.17 -2.40
CA ARG A 126 17.12 19.56 -2.04
C ARG A 126 18.06 19.59 -0.84
N GLU A 127 17.75 18.86 0.22
CA GLU A 127 18.58 18.78 1.43
C GLU A 127 19.97 18.23 1.13
N ARG A 128 20.04 17.14 0.36
CA ARG A 128 21.31 16.52 -0.02
C ARG A 128 22.12 17.39 -0.98
N LEU A 129 21.47 18.11 -1.91
CA LEU A 129 22.17 19.08 -2.77
C LEU A 129 22.74 20.26 -1.96
N SER A 130 21.98 20.76 -0.99
CA SER A 130 22.47 21.82 -0.09
C SER A 130 23.69 21.37 0.73
N ALA A 131 23.75 20.08 1.11
CA ALA A 131 24.88 19.51 1.85
C ALA A 131 26.21 19.50 1.04
N PHE A 132 26.17 19.60 -0.30
CA PHE A 132 27.38 19.78 -1.11
C PHE A 132 27.99 21.18 -1.02
N GLY A 133 27.30 22.15 -0.40
CA GLY A 133 27.77 23.54 -0.29
C GLY A 133 27.84 24.29 -1.61
N ILE A 134 27.10 23.84 -2.64
CA ILE A 134 27.07 24.46 -3.96
C ILE A 134 26.21 25.73 -3.90
N GLN A 135 26.82 26.89 -4.23
CA GLN A 135 26.10 28.15 -4.19
C GLN A 135 24.92 28.16 -5.17
N GLY A 136 23.75 28.57 -4.68
CA GLY A 136 22.51 28.65 -5.47
C GLY A 136 21.82 27.33 -5.72
N ALA A 137 22.26 26.21 -5.12
CA ALA A 137 21.64 24.87 -5.28
C ALA A 137 20.13 24.85 -4.93
N GLU A 138 19.68 25.76 -4.07
CA GLU A 138 18.27 25.97 -3.70
C GLU A 138 17.41 26.43 -4.88
N SER A 139 18.02 27.00 -5.91
CA SER A 139 17.33 27.45 -7.14
C SER A 139 17.10 26.34 -8.16
N VAL A 140 17.64 25.12 -7.94
CA VAL A 140 17.33 23.93 -8.73
C VAL A 140 15.84 23.63 -8.63
N TRP A 141 15.20 23.34 -9.75
CA TRP A 141 13.79 22.94 -9.75
C TRP A 141 13.66 21.47 -9.34
N ALA A 142 13.96 21.19 -8.07
CA ALA A 142 13.77 19.86 -7.46
C ALA A 142 12.36 19.78 -6.88
N MET A 143 11.40 19.15 -7.58
CA MET A 143 9.99 19.18 -7.22
C MET A 143 9.19 18.03 -7.85
N THR A 144 7.90 17.91 -7.49
CA THR A 144 7.01 16.95 -8.14
C THR A 144 6.51 17.45 -9.49
N PHE A 145 5.98 16.56 -10.34
CA PHE A 145 5.33 16.92 -11.61
C PHE A 145 4.31 18.04 -11.43
N HIS A 146 3.38 17.87 -10.48
CA HIS A 146 2.34 18.88 -10.20
C HIS A 146 2.94 20.23 -9.78
N SER A 147 3.93 20.22 -8.90
CA SER A 147 4.57 21.47 -8.45
C SER A 147 5.27 22.22 -9.59
N ALA A 148 5.90 21.48 -10.50
CA ALA A 148 6.51 22.08 -11.70
C ALA A 148 5.45 22.68 -12.62
N CYS A 149 4.34 21.95 -12.87
CA CYS A 149 3.23 22.43 -13.68
C CYS A 149 2.55 23.67 -13.07
N VAL A 150 2.27 23.65 -11.76
CA VAL A 150 1.69 24.82 -11.07
C VAL A 150 2.59 26.05 -11.25
N ARG A 151 3.92 25.89 -11.13
CA ARG A 151 4.86 27.00 -11.31
C ARG A 151 4.89 27.51 -12.73
N ILE A 152 4.74 26.65 -13.73
CA ILE A 152 4.61 27.02 -15.16
C ILE A 152 3.29 27.78 -15.37
N LEU A 153 2.17 27.21 -14.90
CA LEU A 153 0.84 27.77 -15.09
C LEU A 153 0.66 29.12 -14.38
N ARG A 154 1.19 29.29 -13.15
CA ARG A 154 1.15 30.58 -12.44
C ARG A 154 1.81 31.70 -13.22
N ARG A 155 2.70 31.39 -14.13
CA ARG A 155 3.35 32.39 -14.97
C ARG A 155 2.59 32.67 -16.27
N ASP A 156 2.10 31.64 -16.98
CA ASP A 156 1.73 31.75 -18.38
C ASP A 156 0.32 31.22 -18.73
N ILE A 157 -0.50 30.82 -17.73
CA ILE A 157 -1.84 30.23 -17.96
C ILE A 157 -2.84 31.21 -18.61
N ASP A 158 -2.57 32.50 -18.49
CA ASP A 158 -3.38 33.57 -19.12
C ASP A 158 -3.50 33.37 -20.66
N ARG A 159 -2.52 32.71 -21.28
CA ARG A 159 -2.58 32.32 -22.70
C ARG A 159 -3.69 31.29 -23.00
N LEU A 160 -4.13 30.54 -21.99
CA LEU A 160 -5.26 29.60 -22.10
C LEU A 160 -6.60 30.18 -21.63
N GLY A 161 -6.64 31.49 -21.30
CA GLY A 161 -7.85 32.18 -20.87
C GLY A 161 -8.18 32.08 -19.39
N PHE A 162 -7.30 31.54 -18.56
CA PHE A 162 -7.44 31.53 -17.09
C PHE A 162 -6.67 32.71 -16.47
N SER A 163 -7.08 33.12 -15.27
CA SER A 163 -6.29 34.05 -14.48
C SER A 163 -5.14 33.31 -13.74
N ARG A 164 -4.03 34.00 -13.54
CA ARG A 164 -2.83 33.42 -12.91
C ARG A 164 -3.03 33.04 -11.44
N ASP A 165 -4.00 33.59 -10.79
CA ASP A 165 -4.42 33.34 -9.40
C ASP A 165 -5.50 32.25 -9.28
N PHE A 166 -5.55 31.32 -10.24
CA PHE A 166 -6.48 30.18 -10.24
C PHE A 166 -6.47 29.39 -8.93
N THR A 167 -7.61 28.89 -8.56
CA THR A 167 -7.78 28.00 -7.39
C THR A 167 -7.54 26.55 -7.78
N ILE A 168 -6.88 25.79 -6.90
CA ILE A 168 -6.72 24.34 -7.07
C ILE A 168 -7.81 23.65 -6.26
N TYR A 169 -8.71 22.94 -6.93
CA TYR A 169 -9.76 22.15 -6.29
C TYR A 169 -9.23 20.79 -5.88
N ASP A 170 -9.52 20.42 -4.64
CA ASP A 170 -9.26 19.06 -4.17
C ASP A 170 -10.34 18.08 -4.64
N THR A 171 -10.19 16.81 -4.27
CA THR A 171 -11.15 15.75 -4.65
C THR A 171 -12.54 16.01 -4.09
N ASP A 172 -12.68 16.65 -2.93
CA ASP A 172 -13.98 16.91 -2.32
C ASP A 172 -14.67 18.12 -2.95
N ASP A 173 -13.91 19.15 -3.32
CA ASP A 173 -14.41 20.28 -4.11
C ASP A 173 -14.91 19.80 -5.47
N SER A 174 -14.11 18.98 -6.17
CA SER A 174 -14.48 18.38 -7.45
C SER A 174 -15.76 17.53 -7.36
N LYS A 175 -15.89 16.72 -6.29
CA LYS A 175 -17.14 15.97 -6.04
C LYS A 175 -18.36 16.87 -5.81
N ARG A 176 -18.20 18.01 -5.14
CA ARG A 176 -19.30 18.97 -4.92
C ARG A 176 -19.76 19.55 -6.25
N VAL A 177 -18.82 19.97 -7.11
CA VAL A 177 -19.16 20.48 -8.46
C VAL A 177 -19.94 19.44 -9.27
N ILE A 178 -19.47 18.17 -9.27
CA ILE A 178 -20.18 17.08 -9.97
C ILE A 178 -21.58 16.85 -9.39
N LYS A 179 -21.74 16.88 -8.06
CA LYS A 179 -23.08 16.75 -7.43
C LYS A 179 -24.05 17.84 -7.88
N ASP A 180 -23.57 19.07 -7.96
CA ASP A 180 -24.41 20.19 -8.42
C ASP A 180 -24.79 20.04 -9.90
N ILE A 181 -23.87 19.55 -10.74
CA ILE A 181 -24.15 19.25 -12.16
C ILE A 181 -25.15 18.09 -12.29
N LEU A 182 -25.03 17.02 -11.50
CA LEU A 182 -25.98 15.91 -11.49
C LEU A 182 -27.40 16.39 -11.15
N LYS A 183 -27.53 17.26 -10.15
CA LYS A 183 -28.82 17.89 -9.80
C LYS A 183 -29.38 18.75 -10.94
N GLU A 184 -28.53 19.58 -11.56
CA GLU A 184 -28.91 20.43 -12.70
C GLU A 184 -29.42 19.60 -13.88
N LEU A 185 -28.79 18.48 -14.17
CA LEU A 185 -29.16 17.55 -15.25
C LEU A 185 -30.29 16.57 -14.87
N ASN A 186 -30.84 16.67 -13.64
CA ASN A 186 -31.83 15.74 -13.10
C ASN A 186 -31.40 14.26 -13.15
N ILE A 187 -30.10 14.01 -12.93
CA ILE A 187 -29.53 12.66 -12.86
C ILE A 187 -29.47 12.23 -11.40
N ASP A 188 -30.04 11.06 -11.09
CA ASP A 188 -30.01 10.52 -9.73
C ASP A 188 -28.58 10.09 -9.36
N GLU A 189 -28.03 10.66 -8.27
CA GLU A 189 -26.69 10.32 -7.73
C GLU A 189 -26.54 8.83 -7.38
N LYS A 190 -27.66 8.11 -7.19
CA LYS A 190 -27.65 6.65 -6.96
C LYS A 190 -27.39 5.85 -8.24
N LYS A 191 -27.77 6.40 -9.40
CA LYS A 191 -27.57 5.75 -10.71
C LYS A 191 -26.21 6.05 -11.32
N LEU A 192 -25.66 7.24 -11.01
CA LEU A 192 -24.36 7.70 -11.48
C LEU A 192 -23.69 8.51 -10.37
N THR A 193 -22.71 7.91 -9.70
CA THR A 193 -22.08 8.55 -8.53
C THR A 193 -21.07 9.63 -8.94
N PRO A 194 -20.91 10.71 -8.16
CA PRO A 194 -19.91 11.75 -8.44
C PRO A 194 -18.49 11.19 -8.61
N ARG A 195 -18.15 10.13 -7.88
CA ARG A 195 -16.83 9.49 -7.94
C ARG A 195 -16.64 8.70 -9.25
N GLU A 196 -17.66 7.97 -9.70
CA GLU A 196 -17.64 7.27 -10.99
C GLU A 196 -17.43 8.27 -12.14
N VAL A 197 -18.12 9.40 -12.09
CA VAL A 197 -17.98 10.49 -13.06
C VAL A 197 -16.57 11.07 -13.03
N LEU A 198 -16.04 11.41 -11.83
CA LEU A 198 -14.68 11.95 -11.70
C LEU A 198 -13.62 10.96 -12.19
N SER A 199 -13.77 9.67 -11.88
CA SER A 199 -12.84 8.64 -12.37
C SER A 199 -12.84 8.54 -13.90
N ALA A 200 -14.02 8.63 -14.52
CA ALA A 200 -14.13 8.63 -15.99
C ALA A 200 -13.53 9.90 -16.62
N ILE A 201 -13.72 11.07 -15.99
CA ILE A 201 -13.13 12.34 -16.42
C ILE A 201 -11.61 12.31 -16.26
N SER A 202 -11.10 11.82 -15.14
CA SER A 202 -9.66 11.66 -14.87
C SER A 202 -9.00 10.78 -15.93
N ASN A 203 -9.59 9.61 -16.21
CA ASN A 203 -9.09 8.71 -17.25
C ASN A 203 -9.10 9.36 -18.65
N ALA A 204 -10.11 10.16 -18.96
CA ALA A 204 -10.17 10.90 -20.22
C ALA A 204 -9.08 11.98 -20.29
N LYS A 205 -8.87 12.74 -19.21
CA LYS A 205 -7.80 13.74 -19.11
C LYS A 205 -6.42 13.10 -19.23
N ASP A 206 -6.16 11.98 -18.56
CA ASP A 206 -4.92 11.22 -18.67
C ASP A 206 -4.64 10.72 -20.09
N ALA A 207 -5.67 10.34 -20.81
CA ALA A 207 -5.61 9.98 -22.22
C ALA A 207 -5.58 11.19 -23.17
N MET A 208 -5.53 12.43 -22.64
CA MET A 208 -5.64 13.67 -23.41
C MET A 208 -6.91 13.77 -24.27
N GLU A 209 -7.97 13.07 -23.87
CA GLU A 209 -9.25 13.14 -24.54
C GLU A 209 -10.06 14.34 -24.04
N SER A 210 -10.24 15.35 -24.91
CA SER A 210 -11.03 16.53 -24.54
C SER A 210 -12.49 16.16 -24.27
N HIS A 211 -13.21 16.99 -23.52
CA HIS A 211 -14.64 16.80 -23.28
C HIS A 211 -15.44 16.77 -24.60
N GLN A 212 -14.97 17.43 -25.65
CA GLN A 212 -15.57 17.43 -26.97
C GLN A 212 -15.33 16.09 -27.69
N ASP A 213 -14.11 15.52 -27.60
CA ASP A 213 -13.76 14.23 -28.20
C ASP A 213 -14.51 13.10 -27.48
N TYR A 214 -14.54 13.15 -26.15
CA TYR A 214 -15.31 12.23 -25.31
C TYR A 214 -16.80 12.27 -25.67
N SER A 215 -17.35 13.48 -25.82
CA SER A 215 -18.75 13.64 -26.25
C SER A 215 -19.01 13.10 -27.64
N ARG A 216 -18.09 13.29 -28.60
CA ARG A 216 -18.20 12.72 -29.96
C ARG A 216 -18.13 11.20 -29.95
N ARG A 217 -17.25 10.62 -29.16
CA ARG A 217 -17.06 9.16 -29.08
C ARG A 217 -18.28 8.44 -28.49
N TRP A 218 -18.93 9.03 -27.51
CA TRP A 218 -20.04 8.39 -26.81
C TRP A 218 -21.43 8.89 -27.21
N LYS A 219 -21.50 9.86 -28.14
CA LYS A 219 -22.77 10.31 -28.72
C LYS A 219 -23.42 9.14 -29.49
N ASP A 220 -24.69 8.92 -29.20
CA ASP A 220 -25.53 7.89 -29.86
C ASP A 220 -24.98 6.45 -29.66
N SER A 221 -24.16 6.22 -28.60
CA SER A 221 -23.59 4.90 -28.32
C SER A 221 -24.60 3.89 -27.76
N GLY A 222 -25.76 4.35 -27.30
CA GLY A 222 -26.76 3.55 -26.60
C GLY A 222 -26.35 3.26 -25.12
N ASP A 223 -25.16 3.69 -24.67
CA ASP A 223 -24.71 3.62 -23.28
C ASP A 223 -25.07 4.92 -22.57
N TRP A 224 -26.25 4.96 -21.96
CA TRP A 224 -26.76 6.14 -21.29
C TRP A 224 -25.81 6.71 -20.22
N ARG A 225 -25.02 5.83 -19.54
CA ARG A 225 -24.06 6.27 -18.52
C ARG A 225 -22.93 7.07 -19.15
N LYS A 226 -22.35 6.58 -20.24
CA LYS A 226 -21.27 7.27 -20.95
C LYS A 226 -21.75 8.54 -21.62
N GLU A 227 -22.96 8.54 -22.18
CA GLU A 227 -23.58 9.76 -22.70
C GLU A 227 -23.86 10.80 -21.62
N ALA A 228 -24.31 10.36 -20.42
CA ALA A 228 -24.49 11.23 -19.28
C ALA A 228 -23.16 11.80 -18.78
N ILE A 229 -22.12 10.96 -18.66
CA ILE A 229 -20.76 11.39 -18.28
C ILE A 229 -20.22 12.41 -19.30
N ALA A 230 -20.44 12.23 -20.59
CA ALA A 230 -20.02 13.19 -21.63
C ALA A 230 -20.64 14.59 -21.42
N LYS A 231 -21.94 14.64 -21.09
CA LYS A 231 -22.64 15.90 -20.77
C LYS A 231 -22.11 16.53 -19.49
N ILE A 232 -21.87 15.71 -18.45
CA ILE A 232 -21.34 16.17 -17.17
C ILE A 232 -19.91 16.66 -17.35
N TYR A 233 -19.05 15.95 -18.10
CA TYR A 233 -17.66 16.35 -18.35
C TYR A 233 -17.61 17.73 -19.04
N THR A 234 -18.41 17.95 -20.07
CA THR A 234 -18.52 19.25 -20.72
C THR A 234 -18.92 20.34 -19.71
N ARG A 235 -19.93 20.08 -18.89
CA ARG A 235 -20.40 21.05 -17.89
C ARG A 235 -19.37 21.29 -16.80
N TYR A 236 -18.67 20.24 -16.37
CA TYR A 236 -17.61 20.30 -15.38
C TYR A 236 -16.46 21.20 -15.80
N VAL A 237 -15.96 21.03 -17.03
CA VAL A 237 -14.90 21.88 -17.59
C VAL A 237 -15.34 23.35 -17.62
N HIS A 238 -16.59 23.63 -18.06
CA HIS A 238 -17.10 25.00 -18.05
C HIS A 238 -17.22 25.58 -16.64
N ARG A 239 -17.69 24.81 -15.65
CA ARG A 239 -17.79 25.24 -14.26
C ARG A 239 -16.44 25.56 -13.64
N LEU A 240 -15.42 24.74 -13.91
CA LEU A 240 -14.07 25.02 -13.44
C LEU A 240 -13.51 26.29 -14.11
N ALA A 241 -13.71 26.46 -15.40
CA ALA A 241 -13.29 27.67 -16.12
C ALA A 241 -14.00 28.94 -15.60
N GLU A 242 -15.32 28.89 -15.38
CA GLU A 242 -16.11 29.99 -14.79
C GLU A 242 -15.61 30.36 -13.38
N ALA A 243 -15.19 29.38 -12.59
CA ALA A 243 -14.65 29.57 -11.24
C ALA A 243 -13.16 29.95 -11.22
N ASN A 244 -12.49 30.03 -12.37
CA ASN A 244 -11.04 30.15 -12.48
C ASN A 244 -10.34 29.10 -11.60
N ALA A 245 -10.78 27.84 -11.71
CA ALA A 245 -10.29 26.73 -10.90
C ALA A 245 -9.76 25.60 -11.79
N LEU A 246 -8.80 24.86 -11.26
CA LEU A 246 -8.22 23.65 -11.86
C LEU A 246 -8.32 22.51 -10.85
N ASP A 247 -8.65 21.30 -11.29
CA ASP A 247 -8.45 20.13 -10.47
C ASP A 247 -6.99 19.58 -10.61
N PHE A 248 -6.66 18.51 -9.89
CA PHE A 248 -5.30 17.95 -9.94
C PHE A 248 -4.90 17.46 -11.34
N ASP A 249 -5.83 16.87 -12.10
CA ASP A 249 -5.56 16.38 -13.45
C ASP A 249 -5.37 17.55 -14.43
N ASP A 250 -6.14 18.64 -14.26
CA ASP A 250 -6.02 19.86 -15.06
C ASP A 250 -4.65 20.52 -14.96
N ILE A 251 -3.99 20.39 -13.81
CA ILE A 251 -2.66 21.00 -13.59
C ILE A 251 -1.66 20.48 -14.64
N ILE A 252 -1.60 19.17 -14.85
CA ILE A 252 -0.67 18.59 -15.83
C ILE A 252 -1.22 18.77 -17.25
N LEU A 253 -2.51 18.55 -17.46
CA LEU A 253 -3.17 18.68 -18.75
C LEU A 253 -3.00 20.10 -19.34
N HIS A 254 -3.29 21.13 -18.55
CA HIS A 254 -3.14 22.52 -19.03
C HIS A 254 -1.68 22.93 -19.22
N ALA A 255 -0.76 22.40 -18.42
CA ALA A 255 0.68 22.65 -18.64
C ALA A 255 1.15 22.03 -19.98
N VAL A 256 0.71 20.82 -20.29
CA VAL A 256 1.00 20.18 -21.60
C VAL A 256 0.34 20.95 -22.73
N THR A 257 -0.95 21.29 -22.59
CA THR A 257 -1.71 22.07 -23.59
C THR A 257 -1.06 23.41 -23.87
N LEU A 258 -0.66 24.14 -22.81
CA LEU A 258 0.04 25.43 -22.93
C LEU A 258 1.35 25.28 -23.72
N LEU A 259 2.17 24.30 -23.39
CA LEU A 259 3.43 24.06 -24.09
C LEU A 259 3.24 23.56 -25.54
N GLN A 260 2.13 22.91 -25.85
CA GLN A 260 1.82 22.48 -27.22
C GLN A 260 1.32 23.65 -28.08
N GLN A 261 0.41 24.46 -27.54
CA GLN A 261 -0.25 25.54 -28.31
C GLN A 261 0.58 26.81 -28.38
N GLU A 262 1.26 27.19 -27.31
CA GLU A 262 1.99 28.43 -27.18
C GLU A 262 3.50 28.22 -27.43
N GLY A 263 3.92 28.42 -28.69
CA GLY A 263 5.33 28.22 -29.11
C GLY A 263 6.32 29.09 -28.34
N GLU A 264 5.98 30.36 -28.03
CA GLU A 264 6.86 31.26 -27.27
C GLU A 264 7.09 30.74 -25.84
N VAL A 265 6.04 30.23 -25.19
CA VAL A 265 6.13 29.66 -23.82
C VAL A 265 6.99 28.40 -23.86
N ARG A 266 6.69 27.50 -24.81
CA ARG A 266 7.49 26.28 -25.01
C ARG A 266 8.95 26.57 -25.22
N ASP A 267 9.29 27.50 -26.11
CA ASP A 267 10.67 27.85 -26.46
C ASP A 267 11.38 28.54 -25.28
N TYR A 268 10.65 29.30 -24.45
CA TYR A 268 11.20 29.83 -23.23
C TYR A 268 11.62 28.70 -22.26
N TYR A 269 10.75 27.71 -21.99
CA TYR A 269 11.10 26.65 -21.07
C TYR A 269 12.13 25.67 -21.65
N ARG A 270 12.16 25.44 -22.97
CA ARG A 270 13.21 24.70 -23.67
C ARG A 270 14.58 25.36 -23.55
N ARG A 271 14.66 26.67 -23.64
CA ARG A 271 15.91 27.41 -23.40
C ARG A 271 16.28 27.48 -21.93
N LYS A 272 15.28 27.55 -21.04
CA LYS A 272 15.50 27.60 -19.61
C LYS A 272 16.09 26.31 -19.09
N PHE A 273 15.47 25.17 -19.38
CA PHE A 273 15.90 23.89 -18.85
C PHE A 273 16.94 23.23 -19.73
N ARG A 274 18.22 23.49 -19.39
CA ARG A 274 19.35 22.86 -20.07
C ARG A 274 19.43 21.37 -19.74
N TYR A 275 19.03 20.95 -18.52
CA TYR A 275 19.04 19.57 -18.07
C TYR A 275 17.70 19.21 -17.42
N VAL A 276 17.12 18.10 -17.85
CA VAL A 276 15.87 17.56 -17.33
C VAL A 276 16.15 16.16 -16.78
N LEU A 277 15.88 15.97 -15.48
CA LEU A 277 16.09 14.69 -14.79
C LEU A 277 14.77 14.21 -14.21
N ILE A 278 14.42 12.95 -14.44
CA ILE A 278 13.16 12.35 -13.96
C ILE A 278 13.48 11.08 -13.19
N ASP A 279 13.06 11.02 -11.93
CA ASP A 279 13.16 9.82 -11.09
C ASP A 279 11.89 8.95 -11.23
N GLU A 280 12.00 7.64 -10.96
CA GLU A 280 10.91 6.65 -11.02
C GLU A 280 10.13 6.69 -12.36
N TYR A 281 10.83 6.83 -13.49
CA TYR A 281 10.23 7.07 -14.80
C TYR A 281 9.26 5.97 -15.25
N GLN A 282 9.38 4.74 -14.72
CA GLN A 282 8.45 3.63 -14.97
C GLN A 282 7.03 3.85 -14.44
N ASP A 283 6.84 4.84 -13.56
CA ASP A 283 5.53 5.17 -12.99
C ASP A 283 4.84 6.36 -13.69
N THR A 284 5.43 6.87 -14.78
CA THR A 284 4.86 7.99 -15.54
C THR A 284 3.65 7.57 -16.35
N ASN A 285 2.60 8.43 -16.36
CA ASN A 285 1.47 8.32 -17.28
C ASN A 285 1.77 9.08 -18.59
N GLN A 286 0.84 9.00 -19.56
CA GLN A 286 0.99 9.61 -20.88
C GLN A 286 1.17 11.15 -20.85
N LEU A 287 0.45 11.85 -19.96
CA LEU A 287 0.58 13.30 -19.80
C LEU A 287 1.96 13.70 -19.26
N GLN A 288 2.46 13.00 -18.26
CA GLN A 288 3.78 13.22 -17.66
C GLN A 288 4.90 12.95 -18.66
N TYR A 289 4.74 11.89 -19.45
CA TYR A 289 5.64 11.59 -20.56
C TYR A 289 5.69 12.73 -21.58
N GLN A 290 4.53 13.22 -22.04
CA GLN A 290 4.47 14.33 -23.01
C GLN A 290 5.05 15.62 -22.44
N LEU A 291 4.74 15.96 -21.18
CA LEU A 291 5.33 17.11 -20.49
C LEU A 291 6.86 17.03 -20.51
N THR A 292 7.41 15.86 -20.19
CA THR A 292 8.85 15.62 -20.15
C THR A 292 9.49 15.84 -21.52
N SER A 293 8.92 15.27 -22.58
CA SER A 293 9.40 15.43 -23.96
C SER A 293 9.33 16.88 -24.44
N LEU A 294 8.27 17.63 -24.08
CA LEU A 294 8.14 19.04 -24.43
C LEU A 294 9.20 19.90 -23.76
N LEU A 295 9.53 19.65 -22.50
CA LEU A 295 10.51 20.43 -21.74
C LEU A 295 11.95 20.09 -22.12
N ALA A 296 12.24 18.81 -22.40
CA ALA A 296 13.59 18.35 -22.78
C ALA A 296 13.99 18.71 -24.20
N GLY A 297 13.03 19.01 -25.08
CA GLY A 297 13.25 19.16 -26.53
C GLY A 297 14.09 20.37 -26.98
N GLY A 298 14.70 21.12 -26.04
CA GLY A 298 15.61 22.25 -26.37
C GLY A 298 17.05 21.82 -26.56
N TYR A 299 17.55 21.02 -25.62
CA TYR A 299 18.93 20.54 -25.56
C TYR A 299 19.04 19.03 -25.68
N GLU A 300 17.94 18.32 -25.56
CA GLU A 300 17.88 16.85 -25.49
C GLU A 300 18.73 16.23 -24.35
N ASN A 301 19.12 17.05 -23.36
CA ASN A 301 19.84 16.61 -22.17
C ASN A 301 18.84 16.09 -21.13
N ILE A 302 18.27 14.95 -21.43
CA ILE A 302 17.30 14.28 -20.58
C ILE A 302 17.92 13.05 -19.91
N CYS A 303 17.81 12.97 -18.59
CA CYS A 303 18.22 11.81 -17.81
C CYS A 303 17.01 11.21 -17.11
N VAL A 304 16.63 10.00 -17.49
CA VAL A 304 15.57 9.27 -16.82
C VAL A 304 16.16 8.15 -15.97
N VAL A 305 15.65 8.02 -14.74
CA VAL A 305 16.02 6.96 -13.80
C VAL A 305 14.79 6.12 -13.57
N GLY A 306 14.91 4.81 -13.76
CA GLY A 306 13.76 3.94 -13.58
C GLY A 306 14.13 2.48 -13.36
N ASP A 307 13.17 1.74 -12.84
CA ASP A 307 13.22 0.31 -12.61
C ASP A 307 11.96 -0.35 -13.19
N ASP A 308 12.12 -0.97 -14.37
CA ASP A 308 11.02 -1.68 -15.02
C ASP A 308 10.43 -2.82 -14.16
N ASP A 309 11.23 -3.38 -13.24
CA ASP A 309 10.79 -4.41 -12.30
C ASP A 309 10.03 -3.83 -11.07
N GLN A 310 9.96 -2.51 -10.93
CA GLN A 310 9.21 -1.82 -9.88
C GLN A 310 8.01 -1.00 -10.39
N SER A 311 7.57 -1.20 -11.64
CA SER A 311 6.34 -0.59 -12.16
C SER A 311 5.11 -1.31 -11.61
N ILE A 312 4.46 -0.72 -10.60
CA ILE A 312 3.35 -1.29 -9.83
C ILE A 312 2.14 -0.34 -9.71
N TYR A 313 2.05 0.69 -10.56
CA TYR A 313 1.00 1.71 -10.53
C TYR A 313 0.18 1.80 -11.83
N LYS A 314 0.09 0.69 -12.61
CA LYS A 314 -0.77 0.62 -13.81
C LYS A 314 -2.22 1.00 -13.51
N PHE A 315 -2.73 0.61 -12.33
CA PHE A 315 -4.06 0.97 -11.86
C PHE A 315 -4.26 2.48 -11.61
N ARG A 316 -3.18 3.29 -11.62
CA ARG A 316 -3.18 4.76 -11.55
C ARG A 316 -2.79 5.40 -12.89
N GLY A 317 -2.84 4.68 -13.98
CA GLY A 317 -2.52 5.18 -15.32
C GLY A 317 -1.02 5.17 -15.67
N ALA A 318 -0.14 4.61 -14.83
CA ALA A 318 1.26 4.43 -15.18
C ALA A 318 1.42 3.53 -16.41
N ASP A 319 2.31 3.92 -17.32
CA ASP A 319 2.61 3.16 -18.52
C ASP A 319 4.10 2.84 -18.60
N ILE A 320 4.44 1.59 -18.31
CA ILE A 320 5.81 1.08 -18.36
C ILE A 320 6.44 1.23 -19.76
N THR A 321 5.62 1.29 -20.82
CA THR A 321 6.12 1.42 -22.20
C THR A 321 6.90 2.70 -22.42
N ASN A 322 6.64 3.77 -21.64
CA ASN A 322 7.41 5.02 -21.64
C ASN A 322 8.89 4.74 -21.35
N LEU A 323 9.18 3.88 -20.36
CA LEU A 323 10.55 3.48 -20.03
C LEU A 323 11.13 2.50 -21.05
N LEU A 324 10.33 1.51 -21.45
CA LEU A 324 10.79 0.46 -22.36
C LEU A 324 11.16 1.00 -23.76
N ASN A 325 10.43 2.02 -24.24
CA ASN A 325 10.63 2.61 -25.56
C ASN A 325 11.57 3.84 -25.58
N PHE A 326 12.05 4.28 -24.42
CA PHE A 326 12.88 5.50 -24.31
C PHE A 326 14.08 5.52 -25.27
N GLU A 327 14.81 4.40 -25.42
CA GLU A 327 15.95 4.28 -26.34
C GLU A 327 15.55 4.38 -27.82
N LYS A 328 14.33 4.01 -28.17
CA LYS A 328 13.81 4.11 -29.53
C LYS A 328 13.44 5.55 -29.90
N GLU A 329 12.96 6.29 -28.90
CA GLU A 329 12.52 7.67 -29.06
C GLU A 329 13.71 8.63 -29.14
N TYR A 330 14.65 8.49 -28.19
CA TYR A 330 15.84 9.33 -28.15
C TYR A 330 17.01 8.65 -28.87
N LYS A 331 17.20 9.01 -30.13
CA LYS A 331 18.32 8.47 -30.95
C LYS A 331 19.67 8.85 -30.35
N GLY A 332 20.53 7.86 -30.10
CA GLY A 332 21.81 8.10 -29.43
C GLY A 332 21.75 8.07 -27.92
N CYS A 333 20.62 7.69 -27.34
CA CYS A 333 20.49 7.46 -25.90
C CYS A 333 21.58 6.51 -25.40
N ARG A 334 22.22 6.90 -24.30
CA ARG A 334 23.14 6.04 -23.56
C ARG A 334 22.40 5.34 -22.44
N THR A 335 22.50 4.01 -22.37
CA THR A 335 21.88 3.22 -21.28
C THR A 335 22.96 2.71 -20.35
N ILE A 336 22.79 2.97 -19.07
CA ILE A 336 23.65 2.48 -17.98
C ILE A 336 22.81 1.66 -17.02
N ARG A 337 23.28 0.42 -16.70
CA ARG A 337 22.59 -0.47 -15.74
C ARG A 337 23.24 -0.33 -14.38
N LEU A 338 22.42 -0.06 -13.36
CA LEU A 338 22.85 -0.03 -11.97
C LEU A 338 22.35 -1.31 -11.29
N GLU A 339 23.21 -2.34 -11.27
CA GLU A 339 22.86 -3.69 -10.81
C GLU A 339 23.40 -4.01 -9.43
N GLN A 340 24.42 -3.26 -8.95
CA GLN A 340 24.94 -3.44 -7.59
C GLN A 340 23.95 -2.90 -6.57
N ASN A 341 23.48 -3.79 -5.70
CA ASN A 341 22.56 -3.47 -4.62
C ASN A 341 23.32 -3.23 -3.31
N TYR A 342 22.93 -2.18 -2.59
CA TYR A 342 23.53 -1.76 -1.30
C TYR A 342 22.57 -1.95 -0.11
N ARG A 343 21.43 -2.59 -0.35
CA ARG A 343 20.37 -2.75 0.64
C ARG A 343 20.34 -4.15 1.23
N SER A 344 20.27 -5.15 0.38
CA SER A 344 19.88 -6.52 0.72
C SER A 344 21.08 -7.47 0.62
N THR A 345 21.01 -8.59 1.33
CA THR A 345 21.94 -9.72 1.19
C THR A 345 21.68 -10.53 -0.08
N GLN A 346 22.67 -11.33 -0.52
CA GLN A 346 22.64 -12.02 -1.82
C GLN A 346 21.49 -13.03 -1.92
N ASN A 347 21.20 -13.82 -0.88
CA ASN A 347 20.09 -14.78 -0.93
C ASN A 347 18.73 -14.13 -1.19
N ILE A 348 18.48 -12.94 -0.64
CA ILE A 348 17.26 -12.17 -0.90
C ILE A 348 17.23 -11.71 -2.36
N LEU A 349 18.36 -11.25 -2.89
CA LEU A 349 18.43 -10.77 -4.27
C LEU A 349 18.30 -11.92 -5.28
N ASP A 350 18.93 -13.06 -5.03
CA ASP A 350 18.81 -14.21 -5.92
C ASP A 350 17.37 -14.73 -5.97
N ALA A 351 16.70 -14.80 -4.81
CA ALA A 351 15.29 -15.13 -4.75
C ALA A 351 14.42 -14.13 -5.53
N ALA A 352 14.66 -12.83 -5.35
CA ALA A 352 13.92 -11.78 -6.06
C ALA A 352 14.22 -11.78 -7.57
N ASN A 353 15.48 -11.96 -7.97
CA ASN A 353 15.89 -12.10 -9.37
C ASN A 353 15.20 -13.31 -10.03
N ALA A 354 15.12 -14.46 -9.34
CA ALA A 354 14.49 -15.66 -9.85
C ALA A 354 12.98 -15.45 -10.09
N VAL A 355 12.28 -14.82 -9.13
CA VAL A 355 10.86 -14.50 -9.28
C VAL A 355 10.64 -13.57 -10.46
N ILE A 356 11.33 -12.43 -10.52
CA ILE A 356 11.07 -11.41 -11.54
C ILE A 356 11.51 -11.85 -12.96
N LYS A 357 12.42 -12.81 -13.06
CA LYS A 357 12.89 -13.37 -14.35
C LYS A 357 11.75 -13.97 -15.17
N ASN A 358 10.67 -14.41 -14.53
CA ASN A 358 9.51 -14.99 -15.19
C ASN A 358 8.63 -13.94 -15.93
N ASN A 359 8.89 -12.65 -15.77
CA ASN A 359 8.24 -11.61 -16.55
C ASN A 359 8.91 -11.46 -17.91
N THR A 360 8.11 -11.29 -18.97
CA THR A 360 8.59 -11.14 -20.35
C THR A 360 8.78 -9.68 -20.75
N GLY A 361 7.94 -8.76 -20.24
CA GLY A 361 7.96 -7.33 -20.54
C GLY A 361 9.00 -6.55 -19.72
N ARG A 362 10.32 -6.90 -19.84
CA ARG A 362 11.39 -6.25 -19.08
C ARG A 362 12.67 -6.05 -19.91
N LYS A 363 13.50 -5.05 -19.50
CA LYS A 363 14.80 -4.76 -20.14
C LYS A 363 15.93 -5.70 -19.68
N GLY A 364 15.70 -6.53 -18.69
CA GLY A 364 16.63 -7.51 -18.14
C GLY A 364 17.82 -6.87 -17.40
N LYS A 365 17.87 -7.10 -16.10
CA LYS A 365 18.96 -6.79 -15.19
C LYS A 365 19.02 -7.85 -14.11
N THR A 366 20.17 -8.00 -13.46
CA THR A 366 20.40 -8.98 -12.38
C THR A 366 21.05 -8.25 -11.21
N LEU A 367 20.37 -8.21 -10.07
CA LEU A 367 20.93 -7.60 -8.88
C LEU A 367 21.99 -8.49 -8.24
N TRP A 368 23.06 -7.87 -7.77
CA TRP A 368 24.11 -8.51 -6.98
C TRP A 368 24.58 -7.57 -5.87
N THR A 369 25.25 -8.09 -4.85
CA THR A 369 25.71 -7.30 -3.70
C THR A 369 27.04 -7.82 -3.15
N ASP A 370 27.80 -6.93 -2.50
CA ASP A 370 28.99 -7.27 -1.71
C ASP A 370 28.67 -7.54 -0.23
N ALA A 371 27.39 -7.44 0.18
CA ALA A 371 26.95 -7.64 1.57
C ALA A 371 26.99 -9.11 2.04
N GLY A 372 27.46 -10.03 1.18
CA GLY A 372 27.55 -11.45 1.46
C GLY A 372 26.24 -12.20 1.27
N ALA A 373 26.26 -13.52 1.49
CA ALA A 373 25.11 -14.39 1.24
C ALA A 373 23.89 -14.03 2.13
N GLY A 374 24.12 -13.74 3.39
CA GLY A 374 23.06 -13.50 4.38
C GLY A 374 22.22 -14.75 4.69
N ASP A 375 21.14 -14.57 5.42
CA ASP A 375 20.19 -15.64 5.73
C ASP A 375 19.43 -16.05 4.45
N ARG A 376 19.06 -17.34 4.35
CA ARG A 376 18.17 -17.83 3.31
C ARG A 376 16.75 -17.29 3.56
N VAL A 377 15.98 -17.10 2.50
CA VAL A 377 14.58 -16.69 2.61
C VAL A 377 13.79 -17.77 3.34
N LEU A 378 13.15 -17.42 4.44
CA LEU A 378 12.30 -18.36 5.15
C LEU A 378 10.90 -18.37 4.52
N ILE A 379 10.49 -19.51 3.95
CA ILE A 379 9.13 -19.75 3.51
C ILE A 379 8.44 -20.64 4.55
N LYS A 380 7.35 -20.15 5.15
CA LYS A 380 6.64 -20.86 6.22
C LYS A 380 5.20 -21.14 5.84
N THR A 381 4.86 -22.43 5.72
CA THR A 381 3.46 -22.86 5.63
C THR A 381 2.93 -23.14 7.01
N VAL A 382 1.81 -22.50 7.37
CA VAL A 382 1.10 -22.69 8.63
C VAL A 382 -0.32 -23.20 8.38
N PHE A 383 -1.07 -23.46 9.42
CA PHE A 383 -2.40 -24.07 9.24
C PHE A 383 -3.43 -23.02 8.79
N ASN A 384 -3.54 -21.91 9.50
CA ASN A 384 -4.50 -20.83 9.21
C ASN A 384 -3.90 -19.43 9.47
N GLU A 385 -4.69 -18.38 9.25
CA GLU A 385 -4.30 -16.97 9.44
C GLU A 385 -3.95 -16.63 10.90
N GLN A 386 -4.56 -17.30 11.87
CA GLN A 386 -4.26 -17.10 13.27
C GLN A 386 -2.88 -17.66 13.63
N ASP A 387 -2.57 -18.85 13.11
CA ASP A 387 -1.24 -19.45 13.26
C ASP A 387 -0.17 -18.62 12.53
N GLU A 388 -0.52 -18.00 11.38
CA GLU A 388 0.34 -17.08 10.65
C GLU A 388 0.67 -15.86 11.51
N ALA A 389 -0.34 -15.21 12.07
CA ALA A 389 -0.18 -14.03 12.91
C ALA A 389 0.63 -14.36 14.18
N ASN A 390 0.33 -15.49 14.84
CA ASN A 390 1.06 -15.95 16.03
C ASN A 390 2.53 -16.27 15.72
N PHE A 391 2.81 -16.90 14.57
CA PHE A 391 4.17 -17.15 14.11
C PHE A 391 4.95 -15.85 13.91
N VAL A 392 4.36 -14.87 13.22
CA VAL A 392 5.00 -13.56 12.95
C VAL A 392 5.29 -12.83 14.26
N VAL A 393 4.29 -12.71 15.16
CA VAL A 393 4.46 -12.06 16.46
C VAL A 393 5.55 -12.74 17.29
N SER A 394 5.51 -14.08 17.39
CA SER A 394 6.51 -14.85 18.16
C SER A 394 7.91 -14.67 17.60
N SER A 395 8.07 -14.63 16.26
CA SER A 395 9.35 -14.41 15.61
C SER A 395 9.91 -13.01 15.91
N ILE A 396 9.06 -11.98 15.84
CA ILE A 396 9.44 -10.60 16.16
C ILE A 396 9.78 -10.45 17.64
N MET A 397 9.03 -11.09 18.54
CA MET A 397 9.34 -11.09 19.99
C MET A 397 10.68 -11.78 20.28
N MET A 398 10.98 -12.89 19.60
CA MET A 398 12.29 -13.55 19.75
C MET A 398 13.44 -12.64 19.30
N ASP A 399 13.23 -11.87 18.23
CA ASP A 399 14.23 -10.91 17.75
C ASP A 399 14.41 -9.73 18.71
N TYR A 400 13.32 -9.22 19.27
CA TYR A 400 13.37 -8.20 20.31
C TYR A 400 14.15 -8.67 21.53
N ASN A 401 13.90 -9.90 22.00
CA ASN A 401 14.64 -10.51 23.11
C ASN A 401 16.14 -10.72 22.81
N ARG A 402 16.53 -10.73 21.52
CA ARG A 402 17.93 -10.77 21.06
C ARG A 402 18.54 -9.37 20.84
N GLY A 403 17.79 -8.31 21.16
CA GLY A 403 18.27 -6.93 21.11
C GLY A 403 17.86 -6.11 19.88
N ARG A 404 17.01 -6.65 18.96
CA ARG A 404 16.45 -5.86 17.86
C ARG A 404 15.39 -4.91 18.37
N ASN A 405 15.27 -3.75 17.70
CA ASN A 405 14.16 -2.84 17.96
C ASN A 405 12.90 -3.27 17.21
N TRP A 406 11.70 -2.93 17.75
CA TRP A 406 10.43 -3.19 17.07
C TRP A 406 10.38 -2.58 15.69
N LYS A 407 10.85 -1.33 15.51
CA LYS A 407 10.86 -0.56 14.26
C LYS A 407 11.72 -1.18 13.14
N GLU A 408 12.55 -2.16 13.46
CA GLU A 408 13.36 -2.88 12.47
C GLU A 408 12.54 -3.94 11.70
N ASN A 409 11.31 -4.20 12.13
CA ASN A 409 10.43 -5.20 11.54
C ASN A 409 9.29 -4.56 10.77
N ALA A 410 9.03 -5.05 9.57
CA ALA A 410 7.87 -4.69 8.76
C ALA A 410 7.07 -5.91 8.32
N ILE A 411 5.75 -5.77 8.30
CA ILE A 411 4.82 -6.78 7.81
C ILE A 411 4.12 -6.21 6.59
N LEU A 412 4.23 -6.93 5.48
CA LEU A 412 3.69 -6.54 4.20
C LEU A 412 2.58 -7.51 3.79
N TYR A 413 1.41 -6.98 3.46
CA TYR A 413 0.26 -7.74 3.01
C TYR A 413 -0.32 -7.18 1.72
N ARG A 414 -1.09 -8.00 0.98
CA ARG A 414 -1.70 -7.58 -0.30
C ARG A 414 -2.98 -6.77 -0.08
N MET A 415 -3.81 -7.16 0.87
CA MET A 415 -5.10 -6.55 1.17
C MET A 415 -5.17 -6.05 2.60
N ASN A 416 -5.85 -4.92 2.81
CA ASN A 416 -6.01 -4.34 4.15
C ASN A 416 -6.76 -5.27 5.12
N ALA A 417 -7.65 -6.15 4.63
CA ALA A 417 -8.36 -7.12 5.47
C ALA A 417 -7.40 -8.07 6.21
N GLN A 418 -6.26 -8.42 5.60
CA GLN A 418 -5.26 -9.31 6.22
C GLN A 418 -4.63 -8.73 7.50
N SER A 419 -4.65 -7.39 7.69
CA SER A 419 -4.11 -6.79 8.91
C SER A 419 -4.87 -7.18 10.17
N ASN A 420 -6.15 -7.56 10.05
CA ASN A 420 -7.04 -7.83 11.17
C ASN A 420 -6.50 -8.93 12.12
N ALA A 421 -6.21 -10.12 11.60
CA ALA A 421 -5.64 -11.21 12.40
C ALA A 421 -4.28 -10.85 13.02
N LEU A 422 -3.44 -10.11 12.25
CA LEU A 422 -2.15 -9.61 12.73
C LEU A 422 -2.35 -8.61 13.88
N GLU A 423 -3.19 -7.58 13.69
CA GLU A 423 -3.47 -6.58 14.70
C GLU A 423 -3.98 -7.22 15.99
N TYR A 424 -4.88 -8.21 15.87
CA TYR A 424 -5.36 -9.00 17.00
C TYR A 424 -4.22 -9.68 17.75
N ALA A 425 -3.35 -10.42 17.03
CA ALA A 425 -2.24 -11.12 17.64
C ALA A 425 -1.22 -10.16 18.30
N PHE A 426 -0.93 -9.01 17.66
CA PHE A 426 -0.02 -8.00 18.21
C PHE A 426 -0.55 -7.38 19.50
N LYS A 427 -1.83 -7.01 19.54
CA LYS A 427 -2.48 -6.50 20.74
C LYS A 427 -2.46 -7.50 21.88
N ARG A 428 -2.86 -8.74 21.59
CA ARG A 428 -2.90 -9.81 22.59
C ARG A 428 -1.54 -10.07 23.23
N ASN A 429 -0.44 -9.89 22.48
CA ASN A 429 0.92 -10.08 22.98
C ASN A 429 1.58 -8.78 23.48
N GLY A 430 0.87 -7.65 23.49
CA GLY A 430 1.40 -6.37 23.97
C GLY A 430 2.53 -5.81 23.09
N VAL A 431 2.65 -6.21 21.83
CA VAL A 431 3.69 -5.73 20.91
C VAL A 431 3.23 -4.45 20.24
N PRO A 432 3.96 -3.33 20.33
CA PRO A 432 3.58 -2.07 19.74
C PRO A 432 3.67 -2.13 18.20
N TYR A 433 2.65 -1.63 17.51
CA TYR A 433 2.60 -1.59 16.07
C TYR A 433 1.93 -0.31 15.54
N GLN A 434 2.21 0.01 14.28
CA GLN A 434 1.52 1.04 13.51
C GLN A 434 1.11 0.52 12.13
N VAL A 435 -0.02 1.02 11.61
CA VAL A 435 -0.47 0.74 10.25
C VAL A 435 -0.22 1.97 9.38
N VAL A 436 0.64 1.83 8.37
CA VAL A 436 1.00 2.93 7.46
C VAL A 436 0.06 2.94 6.25
N GLY A 437 -0.46 4.12 5.93
CA GLY A 437 -1.39 4.31 4.82
C GLY A 437 -2.82 3.84 5.09
N GLY A 438 -3.14 3.58 6.35
CA GLY A 438 -4.47 3.17 6.81
C GLY A 438 -4.68 3.48 8.28
N THR A 439 -5.92 3.29 8.74
CA THR A 439 -6.28 3.27 10.16
C THR A 439 -6.31 1.83 10.65
N LYS A 440 -6.08 1.63 11.95
CA LYS A 440 -6.21 0.32 12.60
C LYS A 440 -7.60 -0.26 12.31
N PHE A 441 -7.72 -1.58 12.24
CA PHE A 441 -8.93 -2.24 11.76
C PHE A 441 -10.20 -1.76 12.46
N PHE A 442 -10.23 -1.79 13.79
CA PHE A 442 -11.40 -1.35 14.57
C PHE A 442 -11.60 0.17 14.62
N GLU A 443 -10.64 0.96 14.15
CA GLU A 443 -10.76 2.41 14.02
C GLU A 443 -11.30 2.85 12.65
N ARG A 444 -11.37 1.95 11.68
CA ARG A 444 -11.90 2.24 10.34
C ARG A 444 -13.34 2.68 10.40
N ALA A 445 -13.69 3.69 9.61
CA ALA A 445 -15.02 4.31 9.67
C ALA A 445 -16.16 3.32 9.46
N GLU A 446 -16.04 2.44 8.45
CA GLU A 446 -17.02 1.42 8.11
C GLU A 446 -17.13 0.33 9.17
N VAL A 447 -16.03 -0.05 9.81
CA VAL A 447 -16.02 -1.01 10.92
C VAL A 447 -16.71 -0.40 12.14
N LYS A 448 -16.37 0.86 12.48
CA LYS A 448 -17.05 1.61 13.55
C LYS A 448 -18.55 1.79 13.28
N ASP A 449 -18.95 1.95 12.02
CA ASP A 449 -20.37 2.05 11.65
C ASP A 449 -21.09 0.73 11.93
N MET A 450 -20.52 -0.40 11.51
CA MET A 450 -21.12 -1.72 11.77
C MET A 450 -21.17 -2.06 13.26
N LEU A 451 -20.07 -1.78 14.00
CA LEU A 451 -20.05 -1.92 15.46
C LEU A 451 -21.08 -1.03 16.14
N ALA A 452 -21.33 0.19 15.63
CA ALA A 452 -22.37 1.07 16.14
C ALA A 452 -23.79 0.50 15.90
N TYR A 453 -24.02 -0.15 14.73
CA TYR A 453 -25.27 -0.90 14.53
C TYR A 453 -25.43 -2.01 15.55
N LEU A 454 -24.45 -2.87 15.69
CA LEU A 454 -24.48 -3.97 16.66
C LEU A 454 -24.71 -3.47 18.10
N ALA A 455 -24.04 -2.38 18.47
CA ALA A 455 -24.15 -1.79 19.79
C ALA A 455 -25.55 -1.19 20.06
N VAL A 456 -26.16 -0.49 19.08
CA VAL A 456 -27.53 0.07 19.23
C VAL A 456 -28.59 -1.04 19.25
N ILE A 457 -28.38 -2.13 18.53
CA ILE A 457 -29.25 -3.31 18.58
C ILE A 457 -29.18 -3.94 19.98
N ASN A 458 -27.98 -4.11 20.53
CA ASN A 458 -27.77 -4.64 21.88
C ASN A 458 -28.32 -3.68 22.96
N ASN A 459 -28.02 -2.38 22.83
CA ASN A 459 -28.44 -1.34 23.77
C ASN A 459 -29.07 -0.14 23.02
N PRO A 460 -30.40 -0.10 22.87
CA PRO A 460 -31.11 1.01 22.20
C PRO A 460 -31.01 2.37 22.90
N SER A 461 -30.47 2.42 24.12
CA SER A 461 -30.26 3.67 24.86
C SER A 461 -28.93 4.33 24.56
N ASP A 462 -28.10 3.76 23.67
CA ASP A 462 -26.83 4.35 23.25
C ASP A 462 -27.04 5.43 22.16
N ASP A 463 -27.40 6.61 22.62
CA ASP A 463 -27.68 7.75 21.75
C ASP A 463 -26.46 8.20 20.92
N LEU A 464 -25.24 8.02 21.45
CA LEU A 464 -24.01 8.39 20.73
C LEU A 464 -23.83 7.55 19.46
N ARG A 465 -23.97 6.22 19.59
CA ARG A 465 -23.87 5.30 18.46
C ARG A 465 -25.10 5.37 17.54
N LEU A 466 -26.28 5.64 18.11
CA LEU A 466 -27.50 5.88 17.34
C LEU A 466 -27.34 7.05 16.36
N ARG A 467 -26.80 8.19 16.82
CA ARG A 467 -26.52 9.35 15.97
C ARG A 467 -25.57 9.05 14.81
N ARG A 468 -24.65 8.15 15.01
CA ARG A 468 -23.70 7.72 13.97
C ARG A 468 -24.39 7.00 12.82
N ILE A 469 -25.34 6.12 13.12
CA ILE A 469 -25.93 5.18 12.15
C ILE A 469 -27.28 5.62 11.57
N ILE A 470 -28.01 6.52 12.23
CA ILE A 470 -29.40 6.86 11.87
C ILE A 470 -29.55 7.29 10.40
N ASN A 471 -28.55 7.97 9.84
CA ASN A 471 -28.51 8.40 8.44
C ASN A 471 -27.31 7.83 7.67
N ASN A 472 -26.74 6.74 8.12
CA ASN A 472 -25.65 6.05 7.46
C ASN A 472 -25.94 4.54 7.39
N PRO A 473 -26.31 4.00 6.21
CA PRO A 473 -26.43 4.67 4.89
C PRO A 473 -27.49 5.79 4.85
N PRO A 474 -27.41 6.67 3.83
CA PRO A 474 -28.33 7.83 3.72
C PRO A 474 -29.82 7.42 3.68
N ARG A 475 -30.60 7.90 4.64
CA ARG A 475 -32.07 7.66 4.76
C ARG A 475 -32.88 8.93 4.56
N GLY A 476 -32.19 10.04 4.22
CA GLY A 476 -32.83 11.36 4.08
C GLY A 476 -33.29 11.95 5.42
N ILE A 477 -32.57 11.61 6.50
CA ILE A 477 -32.72 12.18 7.85
C ILE A 477 -31.60 13.21 8.02
N GLY A 478 -31.92 14.49 7.95
CA GLY A 478 -30.93 15.57 8.05
C GLY A 478 -30.50 15.85 9.49
N ASN A 479 -29.33 16.50 9.65
CA ASN A 479 -28.76 16.83 10.97
C ASN A 479 -29.71 17.64 11.84
N THR A 480 -30.41 18.60 11.30
CA THR A 480 -31.42 19.39 12.02
C THR A 480 -32.57 18.53 12.57
N THR A 481 -32.91 17.43 11.90
CA THR A 481 -33.93 16.50 12.43
C THR A 481 -33.35 15.70 13.59
N ILE A 482 -32.08 15.27 13.46
CA ILE A 482 -31.37 14.50 14.53
C ILE A 482 -31.22 15.39 15.79
N GLU A 483 -30.86 16.67 15.63
CA GLU A 483 -30.77 17.64 16.72
C GLU A 483 -32.13 17.82 17.44
N ARG A 484 -33.23 17.97 16.70
CA ARG A 484 -34.57 18.05 17.27
C ARG A 484 -34.96 16.78 18.04
N VAL A 485 -34.59 15.60 17.53
CA VAL A 485 -34.84 14.35 18.25
C VAL A 485 -34.05 14.33 19.58
N GLN A 486 -32.80 14.79 19.54
CA GLN A 486 -31.94 14.86 20.72
C GLN A 486 -32.49 15.85 21.77
N ASP A 487 -32.95 17.03 21.33
CA ASP A 487 -33.54 18.03 22.21
C ASP A 487 -34.77 17.49 22.92
N LEU A 488 -35.70 16.85 22.17
CA LEU A 488 -36.87 16.20 22.72
C LEU A 488 -36.55 15.07 23.70
N ALA A 489 -35.54 14.22 23.34
CA ALA A 489 -35.07 13.15 24.21
C ALA A 489 -34.54 13.72 25.54
N SER A 490 -33.74 14.79 25.46
CA SER A 490 -33.17 15.47 26.62
C SER A 490 -34.24 16.15 27.48
N GLU A 491 -35.24 16.81 26.86
CA GLU A 491 -36.36 17.47 27.57
C GLU A 491 -37.22 16.46 28.36
N GLN A 492 -37.41 15.26 27.78
CA GLN A 492 -38.24 14.22 28.40
C GLN A 492 -37.46 13.24 29.29
N GLY A 493 -36.13 13.31 29.30
CA GLY A 493 -35.28 12.40 30.05
C GLY A 493 -35.37 10.95 29.54
N VAL A 494 -35.60 10.73 28.23
CA VAL A 494 -35.70 9.41 27.60
C VAL A 494 -34.64 9.26 26.54
N PRO A 495 -34.25 8.00 26.16
CA PRO A 495 -33.34 7.76 25.05
C PRO A 495 -33.92 8.27 23.72
N MET A 496 -33.07 8.71 22.79
CA MET A 496 -33.48 9.12 21.45
C MET A 496 -34.31 8.06 20.71
N MET A 497 -34.04 6.77 20.91
CA MET A 497 -34.81 5.68 20.33
C MET A 497 -36.30 5.74 20.71
N ALA A 498 -36.63 6.11 21.95
CA ALA A 498 -38.02 6.26 22.38
C ALA A 498 -38.73 7.39 21.62
N VAL A 499 -38.03 8.51 21.36
CA VAL A 499 -38.58 9.62 20.56
C VAL A 499 -38.74 9.17 19.10
N LEU A 500 -37.80 8.34 18.54
CA LEU A 500 -37.93 7.84 17.18
C LEU A 500 -39.14 6.92 16.99
N GLN A 501 -39.46 6.08 18.00
CA GLN A 501 -40.60 5.16 17.96
C GLN A 501 -41.93 5.86 17.91
N HIS A 502 -42.02 7.08 18.47
CA HIS A 502 -43.22 7.90 18.58
C HIS A 502 -43.09 9.21 17.80
N ALA A 503 -42.25 9.27 16.77
CA ALA A 503 -41.91 10.50 16.05
C ALA A 503 -43.14 11.23 15.46
N GLY A 504 -44.21 10.51 15.11
CA GLY A 504 -45.47 11.05 14.61
C GLY A 504 -46.26 11.89 15.62
N GLU A 505 -46.02 11.65 16.91
CA GLU A 505 -46.68 12.39 17.99
C GLU A 505 -46.12 13.79 18.20
N TYR A 506 -44.89 14.06 17.73
CA TYR A 506 -44.22 15.35 17.89
C TYR A 506 -44.42 16.25 16.68
N ALA A 507 -45.07 17.38 16.84
CA ALA A 507 -45.36 18.34 15.77
C ALA A 507 -44.10 18.77 15.00
N VAL A 508 -42.97 18.95 15.69
CA VAL A 508 -41.68 19.38 15.12
C VAL A 508 -40.96 18.29 14.26
N LEU A 509 -41.34 17.03 14.42
CA LEU A 509 -40.81 15.88 13.67
C LEU A 509 -41.75 15.37 12.58
N LYS A 510 -42.97 15.91 12.48
CA LYS A 510 -44.05 15.41 11.59
C LYS A 510 -43.61 15.19 10.14
N SER A 511 -42.76 16.04 9.60
CA SER A 511 -42.26 15.92 8.21
C SER A 511 -41.28 14.76 8.02
N ALA A 512 -40.60 14.30 9.08
CA ALA A 512 -39.62 13.23 9.06
C ALA A 512 -40.10 11.95 9.76
N ALA A 513 -41.28 12.02 10.44
CA ALA A 513 -41.78 10.96 11.32
C ALA A 513 -41.71 9.54 10.69
N GLY A 514 -42.24 9.38 9.49
CA GLY A 514 -42.27 8.09 8.82
C GLY A 514 -40.88 7.53 8.46
N LYS A 515 -39.82 8.38 8.39
CA LYS A 515 -38.45 7.93 8.18
C LYS A 515 -37.82 7.50 9.52
N LEU A 516 -38.11 8.26 10.59
CA LEU A 516 -37.62 8.01 11.93
C LEU A 516 -38.23 6.72 12.50
N GLU A 517 -39.53 6.54 12.39
CA GLU A 517 -40.26 5.35 12.82
C GLU A 517 -39.82 4.10 12.05
N ARG A 518 -39.62 4.20 10.72
CA ARG A 518 -39.08 3.07 9.95
C ARG A 518 -37.68 2.65 10.39
N PHE A 519 -36.84 3.61 10.76
CA PHE A 519 -35.52 3.30 11.30
C PHE A 519 -35.64 2.63 12.68
N ALA A 520 -36.50 3.12 13.56
CA ALA A 520 -36.75 2.50 14.85
C ALA A 520 -37.31 1.05 14.70
N GLN A 521 -38.23 0.84 13.76
CA GLN A 521 -38.77 -0.49 13.41
C GLN A 521 -37.66 -1.43 12.89
N LEU A 522 -36.73 -0.92 12.04
CA LEU A 522 -35.60 -1.70 11.57
C LEU A 522 -34.72 -2.20 12.73
N ILE A 523 -34.39 -1.30 13.68
CA ILE A 523 -33.59 -1.69 14.87
C ILE A 523 -34.35 -2.69 15.75
N ALA A 524 -35.66 -2.51 15.95
CA ALA A 524 -36.47 -3.43 16.71
C ALA A 524 -36.51 -4.84 16.07
N ALA A 525 -36.72 -4.90 14.75
CA ALA A 525 -36.71 -6.17 14.02
C ALA A 525 -35.34 -6.88 14.09
N LEU A 526 -34.25 -6.13 13.94
CA LEU A 526 -32.89 -6.69 14.07
C LEU A 526 -32.60 -7.19 15.48
N ARG A 527 -33.17 -6.54 16.52
CA ARG A 527 -33.05 -6.99 17.90
C ARG A 527 -33.77 -8.34 18.14
N GLU A 528 -34.96 -8.50 17.60
CA GLU A 528 -35.67 -9.80 17.65
C GLU A 528 -34.90 -10.92 16.93
N MET A 529 -34.22 -10.59 15.82
CA MET A 529 -33.36 -11.51 15.09
C MET A 529 -32.11 -11.88 15.91
N ALA A 530 -31.51 -10.94 16.65
CA ALA A 530 -30.35 -11.20 17.49
C ALA A 530 -30.58 -12.24 18.57
N ASP A 531 -31.83 -12.32 19.09
CA ASP A 531 -32.24 -13.31 20.12
C ASP A 531 -32.48 -14.71 19.54
N THR A 532 -32.62 -14.86 18.21
CA THR A 532 -33.08 -16.11 17.58
C THR A 532 -32.08 -16.71 16.59
N MET A 533 -31.16 -15.90 16.06
CA MET A 533 -30.18 -16.31 15.06
C MET A 533 -28.81 -16.55 15.70
N GLU A 534 -27.98 -17.37 15.06
CA GLU A 534 -26.57 -17.46 15.38
C GLU A 534 -25.88 -16.14 15.01
N LEU A 535 -24.88 -15.68 15.82
CA LEU A 535 -24.31 -14.35 15.74
C LEU A 535 -23.69 -14.03 14.35
N ALA A 536 -23.08 -15.02 13.68
CA ALA A 536 -22.49 -14.82 12.36
C ALA A 536 -23.56 -14.67 11.26
N GLU A 537 -24.67 -15.41 11.35
CA GLU A 537 -25.82 -15.28 10.45
C GLU A 537 -26.59 -13.98 10.74
N PHE A 538 -26.70 -13.62 12.01
CA PHE A 538 -27.27 -12.34 12.43
C PHE A 538 -26.49 -11.15 11.85
N TYR A 539 -25.16 -11.20 11.85
CA TYR A 539 -24.33 -10.15 11.25
C TYR A 539 -24.62 -9.97 9.75
N ASP A 540 -24.78 -11.08 9.01
CA ASP A 540 -25.18 -11.01 7.60
C ASP A 540 -26.55 -10.33 7.43
N ALA A 541 -27.52 -10.66 8.29
CA ALA A 541 -28.82 -10.02 8.29
C ALA A 541 -28.73 -8.51 8.58
N VAL A 542 -27.87 -8.09 9.51
CA VAL A 542 -27.59 -6.65 9.75
C VAL A 542 -27.03 -5.99 8.51
N CYS A 543 -26.05 -6.58 7.85
CA CYS A 543 -25.45 -6.05 6.60
C CYS A 543 -26.49 -5.86 5.50
N GLU A 544 -27.41 -6.80 5.34
CA GLU A 544 -28.45 -6.80 4.30
C GLU A 544 -29.57 -5.83 4.63
N GLN A 545 -30.19 -5.94 5.81
CA GLN A 545 -31.36 -5.15 6.22
C GLN A 545 -31.05 -3.66 6.34
N THR A 546 -29.83 -3.30 6.79
CA THR A 546 -29.39 -1.90 6.84
C THR A 546 -29.07 -1.35 5.47
N SER A 547 -28.92 -2.18 4.43
CA SER A 547 -28.45 -1.84 3.09
C SER A 547 -27.02 -1.25 3.06
N TYR A 548 -26.22 -1.47 4.11
CA TYR A 548 -24.87 -0.92 4.22
C TYR A 548 -23.95 -1.50 3.15
N VAL A 549 -23.90 -2.82 3.06
CA VAL A 549 -23.12 -3.56 2.06
C VAL A 549 -23.57 -3.20 0.64
N ARG A 550 -24.87 -3.16 0.39
CA ARG A 550 -25.44 -2.78 -0.91
C ARG A 550 -25.00 -1.38 -1.34
N THR A 551 -25.00 -0.41 -0.40
CA THR A 551 -24.56 0.97 -0.68
C THR A 551 -23.09 1.03 -1.07
N LEU A 552 -22.21 0.21 -0.48
CA LEU A 552 -20.80 0.11 -0.84
C LEU A 552 -20.62 -0.57 -2.20
N GLN A 553 -21.38 -1.62 -2.50
CA GLN A 553 -21.35 -2.32 -3.79
C GLN A 553 -21.80 -1.43 -4.95
N GLU A 554 -22.86 -0.65 -4.75
CA GLU A 554 -23.39 0.29 -5.74
C GLU A 554 -22.42 1.42 -6.09
N LYS A 555 -21.54 1.82 -5.15
CA LYS A 555 -20.49 2.82 -5.39
C LYS A 555 -19.36 2.29 -6.30
N GLY A 556 -18.99 1.02 -6.19
CA GLY A 556 -18.12 0.27 -7.10
C GLY A 556 -16.67 0.75 -7.25
N ASP A 557 -16.28 1.82 -6.59
CA ASP A 557 -14.93 2.38 -6.61
C ASP A 557 -13.93 1.58 -5.75
N MET A 558 -12.65 1.81 -5.92
CA MET A 558 -11.58 1.08 -5.22
C MET A 558 -11.64 1.25 -3.69
N GLU A 559 -11.99 2.46 -3.20
CA GLU A 559 -12.10 2.70 -1.76
C GLU A 559 -13.33 2.00 -1.17
N SER A 560 -14.49 2.07 -1.86
CA SER A 560 -15.70 1.37 -1.42
C SER A 560 -15.52 -0.15 -1.47
N ARG A 561 -14.71 -0.68 -2.40
CA ARG A 561 -14.32 -2.11 -2.38
C ARG A 561 -13.49 -2.45 -1.16
N GLY A 562 -12.48 -1.64 -0.83
CA GLY A 562 -11.69 -1.83 0.40
C GLY A 562 -12.55 -1.69 1.67
N ARG A 563 -13.51 -0.76 1.69
CA ARG A 563 -14.47 -0.66 2.80
C ARG A 563 -15.40 -1.87 2.88
N LEU A 564 -15.85 -2.37 1.73
CA LEU A 564 -16.67 -3.59 1.67
C LEU A 564 -15.90 -4.79 2.22
N GLU A 565 -14.63 -4.96 1.82
CA GLU A 565 -13.75 -5.99 2.36
C GLU A 565 -13.62 -5.89 3.88
N ASN A 566 -13.46 -4.69 4.43
CA ASN A 566 -13.38 -4.48 5.86
C ASN A 566 -14.68 -4.82 6.60
N VAL A 567 -15.83 -4.46 6.03
CA VAL A 567 -17.15 -4.83 6.59
C VAL A 567 -17.31 -6.36 6.57
N GLN A 568 -16.94 -7.01 5.48
CA GLN A 568 -17.01 -8.47 5.35
C GLN A 568 -16.03 -9.18 6.30
N GLU A 569 -14.85 -8.59 6.50
CA GLU A 569 -13.81 -9.13 7.40
C GLU A 569 -14.21 -9.04 8.88
N LEU A 570 -15.06 -8.10 9.28
CA LEU A 570 -15.60 -8.09 10.65
C LEU A 570 -16.36 -9.38 10.99
N LYS A 571 -16.92 -10.07 9.98
CA LYS A 571 -17.52 -11.40 10.16
C LYS A 571 -16.49 -12.45 10.58
N SER A 572 -15.25 -12.38 10.08
CA SER A 572 -14.18 -13.29 10.50
C SER A 572 -13.88 -13.16 12.00
N ASN A 573 -13.93 -11.93 12.55
CA ASN A 573 -13.78 -11.73 13.99
C ASN A 573 -14.95 -12.36 14.79
N ILE A 574 -16.18 -12.23 14.29
CA ILE A 574 -17.35 -12.84 14.94
C ILE A 574 -17.21 -14.36 14.95
N VAL A 575 -16.83 -14.97 13.82
CA VAL A 575 -16.63 -16.43 13.74
C VAL A 575 -15.51 -16.87 14.68
N SER A 576 -14.38 -16.17 14.68
CA SER A 576 -13.26 -16.46 15.60
C SER A 576 -13.67 -16.33 17.07
N PHE A 577 -14.49 -15.34 17.41
CA PHE A 577 -15.03 -15.17 18.76
C PHE A 577 -15.89 -16.40 19.16
N LEU A 578 -16.81 -16.82 18.31
CA LEU A 578 -17.67 -17.98 18.55
C LEU A 578 -16.88 -19.28 18.73
N GLU A 579 -15.78 -19.45 17.99
CA GLU A 579 -14.89 -20.62 18.13
C GLU A 579 -14.08 -20.60 19.42
N ASN A 580 -13.64 -19.41 19.87
CA ASN A 580 -12.76 -19.26 21.02
C ASN A 580 -13.52 -19.20 22.36
N ASP A 581 -14.75 -18.68 22.37
CA ASP A 581 -15.58 -18.54 23.58
C ASP A 581 -17.03 -19.00 23.33
N PRO A 582 -17.26 -20.31 23.16
CA PRO A 582 -18.59 -20.83 22.90
C PRO A 582 -19.57 -20.68 24.08
N GLU A 583 -19.08 -20.40 25.30
CA GLU A 583 -19.92 -20.22 26.49
C GLU A 583 -20.57 -18.82 26.56
N ASP A 584 -19.90 -17.79 25.98
CA ASP A 584 -20.44 -16.42 25.89
C ASP A 584 -20.72 -16.02 24.42
N ALA A 585 -21.21 -16.95 23.59
CA ALA A 585 -21.51 -16.77 22.17
C ALA A 585 -22.68 -15.78 21.93
N THR A 586 -22.66 -14.62 22.59
CA THR A 586 -23.70 -13.59 22.56
C THR A 586 -23.20 -12.31 21.89
N LEU A 587 -24.14 -11.51 21.34
CA LEU A 587 -23.83 -10.19 20.81
C LEU A 587 -23.16 -9.30 21.88
N SER A 588 -23.61 -9.37 23.11
CA SER A 588 -23.04 -8.60 24.24
C SER A 588 -21.60 -9.04 24.53
N GLY A 589 -21.32 -10.36 24.55
CA GLY A 589 -19.98 -10.93 24.74
C GLY A 589 -19.01 -10.44 23.66
N PHE A 590 -19.40 -10.52 22.40
CA PHE A 590 -18.60 -10.00 21.29
C PHE A 590 -18.28 -8.52 21.41
N LEU A 591 -19.28 -7.68 21.71
CA LEU A 591 -19.08 -6.25 21.87
C LEU A 591 -18.17 -5.92 23.06
N ASN A 592 -18.23 -6.68 24.15
CA ASN A 592 -17.35 -6.52 25.31
C ASN A 592 -15.90 -6.89 24.95
N GLU A 593 -15.70 -7.97 24.21
CA GLU A 593 -14.36 -8.33 23.72
C GLU A 593 -13.76 -7.21 22.86
N ILE A 594 -14.52 -6.69 21.88
CA ILE A 594 -14.04 -5.60 21.03
C ILE A 594 -13.74 -4.32 21.83
N ALA A 595 -14.56 -3.98 22.83
CA ALA A 595 -14.31 -2.81 23.68
C ALA A 595 -12.97 -2.91 24.41
N LEU A 596 -12.64 -4.10 24.94
CA LEU A 596 -11.36 -4.35 25.59
C LEU A 596 -10.17 -4.25 24.63
N TYR A 597 -10.36 -4.63 23.35
CA TYR A 597 -9.33 -4.47 22.33
C TYR A 597 -9.03 -3.01 22.01
N THR A 598 -10.04 -2.15 21.93
CA THR A 598 -9.87 -0.74 21.57
C THR A 598 -9.17 0.07 22.66
N ASP A 599 -9.34 -0.26 23.93
CA ASP A 599 -8.70 0.46 25.05
C ASP A 599 -7.19 0.23 25.16
N LEU A 600 -6.65 -0.86 24.59
CA LEU A 600 -5.21 -1.16 24.58
C LEU A 600 -4.38 -0.29 23.62
N ASP A 601 -5.00 0.56 22.82
CA ASP A 601 -4.37 1.31 21.72
C ASP A 601 -3.68 2.64 22.10
N SER A 602 -3.62 3.03 23.37
CA SER A 602 -3.27 4.40 23.79
C SER A 602 -1.77 4.76 23.83
N ALA A 603 -0.84 3.86 23.43
CA ALA A 603 0.59 4.13 23.46
C ALA A 603 1.18 4.22 22.04
N THR A 604 1.31 5.43 21.51
CA THR A 604 2.16 5.71 20.33
C THR A 604 3.62 5.72 20.74
N SER A 605 4.41 4.74 20.34
CA SER A 605 5.86 4.67 20.51
C SER A 605 6.52 4.85 19.13
N ASP A 606 7.58 5.66 19.05
CA ASP A 606 8.43 5.76 17.84
C ASP A 606 9.14 4.43 17.52
N ASN A 607 9.18 3.51 18.48
CA ASN A 607 9.70 2.15 18.32
C ASN A 607 8.56 1.15 18.28
N CYS A 608 8.00 0.94 17.09
CA CYS A 608 6.90 0.01 16.86
C CYS A 608 7.09 -0.76 15.54
N VAL A 609 6.48 -1.95 15.45
CA VAL A 609 6.45 -2.76 14.21
C VAL A 609 5.59 -2.04 13.18
N THR A 610 6.04 -2.01 11.95
CA THR A 610 5.31 -1.34 10.87
C THR A 610 4.53 -2.35 10.03
N MET A 611 3.22 -2.14 9.89
CA MET A 611 2.34 -2.93 9.04
C MET A 611 1.85 -2.07 7.88
N MET A 612 1.85 -2.62 6.67
CA MET A 612 1.39 -1.88 5.49
C MET A 612 1.08 -2.81 4.32
N THR A 613 0.39 -2.28 3.31
CA THR A 613 0.26 -3.00 2.04
C THR A 613 1.60 -3.03 1.31
N MET A 614 1.82 -4.05 0.47
CA MET A 614 3.02 -4.17 -0.37
C MET A 614 3.23 -2.93 -1.25
N HIS A 615 2.15 -2.31 -1.74
CA HIS A 615 2.22 -1.07 -2.53
C HIS A 615 2.76 0.11 -1.71
N SER A 616 2.32 0.24 -0.46
CA SER A 616 2.77 1.31 0.44
C SER A 616 4.25 1.16 0.85
N ALA A 617 4.82 -0.04 0.69
CA ALA A 617 6.20 -0.33 1.01
C ALA A 617 7.20 0.16 -0.06
N LYS A 618 6.71 0.57 -1.25
CA LYS A 618 7.59 1.12 -2.29
C LYS A 618 8.33 2.37 -1.77
N GLY A 619 9.64 2.41 -1.97
CA GLY A 619 10.50 3.49 -1.47
C GLY A 619 10.97 3.33 -0.01
N LEU A 620 10.42 2.35 0.75
CA LEU A 620 10.84 2.05 2.12
C LEU A 620 11.80 0.85 2.16
N GLU A 621 12.43 0.64 3.34
CA GLU A 621 13.35 -0.50 3.56
C GLU A 621 13.47 -0.80 5.05
N PHE A 622 13.57 -2.09 5.40
CA PHE A 622 13.59 -2.57 6.78
C PHE A 622 14.61 -3.70 6.94
N PRO A 623 15.28 -3.82 8.11
CA PRO A 623 16.14 -4.96 8.39
C PRO A 623 15.45 -6.32 8.22
N CYS A 624 14.24 -6.47 8.79
CA CYS A 624 13.45 -7.69 8.71
C CYS A 624 12.09 -7.43 8.07
N VAL A 625 11.73 -8.22 7.07
CA VAL A 625 10.44 -8.11 6.37
C VAL A 625 9.71 -9.45 6.41
N TYR A 626 8.43 -9.39 6.76
CA TYR A 626 7.48 -10.48 6.71
C TYR A 626 6.47 -10.18 5.59
N VAL A 627 6.40 -11.03 4.58
CA VAL A 627 5.41 -10.96 3.50
C VAL A 627 4.37 -12.05 3.77
N VAL A 628 3.17 -11.67 4.18
CA VAL A 628 2.15 -12.60 4.67
C VAL A 628 1.04 -12.85 3.66
N GLY A 629 0.43 -14.04 3.72
CA GLY A 629 -0.67 -14.43 2.86
C GLY A 629 -0.25 -14.55 1.39
N VAL A 630 0.91 -15.16 1.12
CA VAL A 630 1.41 -15.39 -0.23
C VAL A 630 0.74 -16.64 -0.80
N GLU A 631 -0.51 -16.49 -1.25
CA GLU A 631 -1.44 -17.56 -1.60
C GLU A 631 -2.16 -17.24 -2.91
N GLU A 632 -2.40 -18.25 -3.75
CA GLU A 632 -3.24 -18.11 -4.95
C GLU A 632 -4.65 -17.60 -4.56
N GLY A 633 -5.15 -16.64 -5.33
CA GLY A 633 -6.44 -15.98 -5.05
C GLY A 633 -6.32 -14.74 -4.15
N ILE A 634 -5.21 -14.60 -3.41
CA ILE A 634 -4.87 -13.41 -2.61
C ILE A 634 -3.71 -12.65 -3.26
N PHE A 635 -2.61 -13.35 -3.51
CA PHE A 635 -1.41 -12.81 -4.11
C PHE A 635 -0.70 -13.87 -4.97
N PRO A 636 -0.96 -13.91 -6.28
CA PRO A 636 -1.82 -12.99 -7.06
C PRO A 636 -3.30 -13.12 -6.74
N GLY A 637 -4.04 -12.00 -6.91
CA GLY A 637 -5.48 -11.96 -6.67
C GLY A 637 -6.28 -12.82 -7.65
N GLU A 638 -7.45 -13.33 -7.24
CA GLU A 638 -8.28 -14.25 -8.05
C GLU A 638 -8.60 -13.70 -9.46
N ARG A 639 -8.87 -12.39 -9.56
CA ARG A 639 -9.26 -11.74 -10.83
C ARG A 639 -8.13 -11.70 -11.86
N VAL A 640 -6.88 -11.60 -11.39
CA VAL A 640 -5.69 -11.49 -12.25
C VAL A 640 -5.10 -12.83 -12.64
N ARG A 641 -5.53 -13.91 -11.98
CA ARG A 641 -4.97 -15.26 -12.11
C ARG A 641 -4.86 -15.77 -13.57
N TYR A 642 -5.77 -15.32 -14.43
CA TYR A 642 -5.88 -15.74 -15.84
C TYR A 642 -5.49 -14.65 -16.84
N ASN A 643 -4.89 -13.53 -16.38
CA ASN A 643 -4.41 -12.45 -17.24
C ASN A 643 -2.89 -12.30 -17.05
N ASP A 644 -2.12 -12.75 -18.01
CA ASP A 644 -0.65 -12.78 -17.91
C ASP A 644 -0.03 -11.40 -17.65
N GLU A 645 -0.54 -10.33 -18.26
CA GLU A 645 -0.05 -8.97 -18.02
C GLU A 645 -0.29 -8.50 -16.57
N GLU A 646 -1.45 -8.84 -16.01
CA GLU A 646 -1.78 -8.49 -14.63
C GLU A 646 -1.00 -9.36 -13.63
N VAL A 647 -0.74 -10.63 -13.97
CA VAL A 647 0.15 -11.51 -13.20
C VAL A 647 1.58 -10.96 -13.20
N GLU A 648 2.07 -10.42 -14.33
CA GLU A 648 3.37 -9.77 -14.37
C GLU A 648 3.45 -8.53 -13.45
N GLU A 649 2.37 -7.75 -13.34
CA GLU A 649 2.31 -6.62 -12.39
C GLU A 649 2.32 -7.09 -10.94
N GLU A 650 1.54 -8.12 -10.58
CA GLU A 650 1.56 -8.73 -9.25
C GLU A 650 2.95 -9.33 -8.94
N ARG A 651 3.65 -9.91 -9.93
CA ARG A 651 5.03 -10.40 -9.75
C ARG A 651 6.02 -9.26 -9.52
N ARG A 652 5.86 -8.09 -10.18
CA ARG A 652 6.63 -6.88 -9.84
C ARG A 652 6.36 -6.42 -8.41
N LEU A 653 5.11 -6.53 -7.97
CA LEU A 653 4.75 -6.22 -6.58
C LEU A 653 5.41 -7.21 -5.59
N CYS A 654 5.52 -8.50 -5.94
CA CYS A 654 6.25 -9.47 -5.16
C CYS A 654 7.75 -9.11 -5.09
N TYR A 655 8.35 -8.80 -6.22
CA TYR A 655 9.75 -8.33 -6.29
C TYR A 655 9.95 -7.06 -5.44
N VAL A 656 9.04 -6.10 -5.50
CA VAL A 656 9.09 -4.91 -4.64
C VAL A 656 9.06 -5.31 -3.18
N ALA A 657 8.11 -6.17 -2.75
CA ALA A 657 7.99 -6.60 -1.36
C ALA A 657 9.26 -7.32 -0.86
N MET A 658 9.80 -8.25 -1.64
CA MET A 658 11.03 -8.99 -1.31
C MET A 658 12.23 -8.03 -1.14
N THR A 659 12.40 -7.08 -2.07
CA THR A 659 13.52 -6.14 -2.08
C THR A 659 13.40 -5.01 -1.05
N ARG A 660 12.37 -5.03 -0.18
CA ARG A 660 12.31 -4.14 1.00
C ARG A 660 13.16 -4.65 2.15
N ALA A 661 13.47 -5.95 2.17
CA ALA A 661 14.28 -6.58 3.21
C ALA A 661 15.78 -6.27 3.03
N LYS A 662 16.44 -5.91 4.13
CA LYS A 662 17.90 -5.73 4.17
C LYS A 662 18.61 -7.03 4.56
N GLU A 663 18.21 -7.63 5.66
CA GLU A 663 18.90 -8.75 6.31
C GLU A 663 18.10 -10.04 6.27
N ARG A 664 16.80 -9.98 6.57
CA ARG A 664 15.94 -11.17 6.63
C ARG A 664 14.62 -10.97 5.93
N LEU A 665 14.25 -11.97 5.14
CA LEU A 665 12.98 -12.06 4.46
C LEU A 665 12.27 -13.34 4.89
N THR A 666 11.03 -13.18 5.37
CA THR A 666 10.12 -14.29 5.68
C THR A 666 8.87 -14.15 4.84
N MET A 667 8.49 -15.21 4.15
CA MET A 667 7.25 -15.28 3.36
C MET A 667 6.34 -16.36 3.95
N THR A 668 5.06 -16.08 4.12
CA THR A 668 4.14 -17.05 4.74
C THR A 668 2.95 -17.36 3.86
N CYS A 669 2.47 -18.59 3.95
CA CYS A 669 1.21 -19.05 3.36
C CYS A 669 0.50 -19.99 4.33
N THR A 670 -0.82 -20.11 4.18
CA THR A 670 -1.64 -21.00 5.02
C THR A 670 -2.15 -22.19 4.22
N ARG A 671 -2.63 -23.24 4.92
CA ARG A 671 -3.32 -24.38 4.29
C ARG A 671 -4.80 -24.09 4.10
N GLN A 672 -5.36 -23.29 4.99
CA GLN A 672 -6.70 -22.75 4.91
C GLN A 672 -6.71 -21.35 5.48
N ARG A 673 -7.57 -20.50 4.96
CA ARG A 673 -7.71 -19.12 5.42
C ARG A 673 -9.17 -18.76 5.53
N MET A 674 -9.52 -18.12 6.61
CA MET A 674 -10.80 -17.45 6.76
C MET A 674 -10.67 -16.00 6.27
N LEU A 675 -11.43 -15.68 5.24
CA LEU A 675 -11.60 -14.32 4.74
C LEU A 675 -13.09 -14.05 4.59
N PHE A 676 -13.53 -12.88 5.05
CA PHE A 676 -14.91 -12.44 4.92
C PHE A 676 -15.91 -13.43 5.54
N GLY A 677 -15.52 -14.08 6.65
CA GLY A 677 -16.31 -15.06 7.38
C GLY A 677 -16.48 -16.39 6.67
N ARG A 678 -15.65 -16.70 5.68
CA ARG A 678 -15.66 -18.00 4.97
C ARG A 678 -14.26 -18.59 4.98
N THR A 679 -14.15 -19.82 5.44
CA THR A 679 -12.91 -20.57 5.38
C THR A 679 -12.80 -21.27 4.03
N SER A 680 -11.68 -21.07 3.37
CA SER A 680 -11.32 -21.71 2.11
C SER A 680 -9.97 -22.40 2.22
N VAL A 681 -9.79 -23.49 1.47
CA VAL A 681 -8.48 -24.12 1.31
C VAL A 681 -7.60 -23.16 0.50
N SER A 682 -6.39 -22.90 0.99
CA SER A 682 -5.41 -22.02 0.35
C SER A 682 -4.34 -22.87 -0.35
N GLU A 683 -3.96 -22.45 -1.55
CA GLU A 683 -2.81 -22.97 -2.27
C GLU A 683 -1.65 -21.98 -2.15
N PRO A 684 -0.39 -22.44 -1.96
CA PRO A 684 0.75 -21.55 -2.01
C PRO A 684 0.80 -20.78 -3.34
N SER A 685 1.16 -19.52 -3.27
CA SER A 685 1.33 -18.69 -4.46
C SER A 685 2.39 -19.26 -5.40
N ARG A 686 2.18 -19.16 -6.72
CA ARG A 686 3.19 -19.44 -7.74
C ARG A 686 4.50 -18.67 -7.50
N PHE A 687 4.43 -17.48 -6.90
CA PHE A 687 5.62 -16.69 -6.59
C PHE A 687 6.54 -17.37 -5.57
N LEU A 688 5.99 -18.17 -4.65
CA LEU A 688 6.79 -18.98 -3.73
C LEU A 688 7.50 -20.15 -4.44
N GLU A 689 6.85 -20.75 -5.43
CA GLU A 689 7.41 -21.83 -6.24
C GLU A 689 8.51 -21.34 -7.20
N GLU A 690 8.51 -20.05 -7.53
CA GLU A 690 9.52 -19.40 -8.36
C GLU A 690 10.81 -19.09 -7.60
N VAL A 691 10.83 -19.21 -6.26
CA VAL A 691 12.03 -19.02 -5.43
C VAL A 691 12.89 -20.29 -5.47
N PRO A 692 14.19 -20.19 -5.83
CA PRO A 692 15.06 -21.36 -5.89
C PRO A 692 15.28 -22.00 -4.52
N SER A 693 15.31 -23.31 -4.47
CA SER A 693 15.49 -24.07 -3.22
C SER A 693 16.85 -23.84 -2.54
N GLU A 694 17.86 -23.42 -3.28
CA GLU A 694 19.17 -23.05 -2.75
C GLU A 694 19.13 -21.72 -1.97
N ASN A 695 18.19 -20.84 -2.26
CA ASN A 695 18.06 -19.53 -1.62
C ASN A 695 16.95 -19.47 -0.55
N ALA A 696 16.16 -20.54 -0.40
CA ALA A 696 15.05 -20.58 0.53
C ALA A 696 15.02 -21.82 1.40
N ASP A 697 14.58 -21.66 2.65
CA ASP A 697 14.23 -22.71 3.59
C ASP A 697 12.71 -22.78 3.71
N TRP A 698 12.10 -23.81 3.08
CA TRP A 698 10.66 -23.99 3.13
C TRP A 698 10.25 -24.94 4.26
N VAL A 699 9.64 -24.39 5.30
CA VAL A 699 9.20 -25.14 6.48
C VAL A 699 7.69 -25.38 6.41
N GLY A 700 7.27 -26.62 6.58
CA GLY A 700 5.84 -27.03 6.58
C GLY A 700 5.27 -27.31 5.18
N ARG A 701 6.09 -27.35 4.14
CA ARG A 701 5.67 -27.77 2.79
C ARG A 701 5.18 -29.22 2.84
N GLN A 702 3.99 -29.50 2.34
CA GLN A 702 3.58 -30.87 2.07
C GLN A 702 4.35 -31.38 0.84
N ALA A 703 4.94 -32.57 0.95
CA ALA A 703 5.55 -33.23 -0.20
C ALA A 703 4.45 -33.43 -1.26
N GLN A 704 4.51 -32.72 -2.38
CA GLN A 704 3.70 -33.05 -3.55
C GLN A 704 4.22 -34.38 -4.08
N GLY A 705 3.38 -35.43 -3.97
CA GLY A 705 3.64 -36.69 -4.63
C GLY A 705 4.28 -37.76 -3.76
N ALA A 706 3.46 -38.36 -2.91
CA ALA A 706 3.50 -39.79 -2.67
C ALA A 706 2.05 -40.26 -2.53
N SER A 707 1.35 -40.35 -3.64
CA SER A 707 0.33 -41.39 -3.81
C SER A 707 1.06 -42.72 -3.94
N GLY A 708 1.74 -43.09 -2.87
CA GLY A 708 2.30 -44.36 -2.60
C GLY A 708 1.77 -44.75 -1.24
N PHE A 709 0.74 -45.55 -1.20
CA PHE A 709 0.43 -46.37 -0.05
C PHE A 709 1.72 -47.13 0.29
N GLY A 710 2.50 -46.60 1.19
CA GLY A 710 3.64 -47.29 1.84
C GLY A 710 3.04 -48.17 2.91
N ASP A 711 2.83 -49.38 2.53
CA ASP A 711 2.59 -50.56 3.33
C ASP A 711 3.61 -50.65 4.47
N THR A 712 3.22 -50.36 5.68
CA THR A 712 3.95 -50.87 6.87
C THR A 712 3.35 -52.20 7.19
N SER A 713 3.96 -53.23 6.62
CA SER A 713 3.76 -54.62 7.02
C SER A 713 3.98 -54.80 8.52
N PHE A 714 2.90 -55.14 9.24
CA PHE A 714 2.98 -56.07 10.35
C PHE A 714 2.33 -57.35 9.89
N ASP A 715 3.21 -58.35 9.81
CA ASP A 715 2.95 -59.75 9.49
C ASP A 715 2.05 -60.36 10.56
N GLU A 716 0.98 -61.03 10.15
CA GLU A 716 0.52 -62.33 10.58
C GLU A 716 -0.79 -62.71 9.90
N GLY A 717 -0.70 -63.62 9.00
CA GLY A 717 -1.46 -64.84 8.72
C GLY A 717 -2.95 -64.83 8.60
N SER A 718 -3.47 -64.90 7.42
CA SER A 718 -4.09 -66.10 6.83
C SER A 718 -4.98 -65.75 5.62
N SER A 719 -4.79 -66.61 4.63
CA SER A 719 -5.50 -66.70 3.35
C SER A 719 -7.04 -66.72 3.41
N TYR A 720 -7.71 -66.16 2.40
CA TYR A 720 -8.54 -66.91 1.43
C TYR A 720 -8.94 -66.05 0.23
N SER A 721 -8.82 -66.65 -0.92
CA SER A 721 -9.10 -66.20 -2.28
C SER A 721 -10.59 -65.96 -2.58
N THR A 722 -10.95 -65.11 -3.52
CA THR A 722 -11.40 -65.44 -4.88
C THR A 722 -11.95 -64.22 -5.65
N ARG A 723 -11.36 -64.00 -6.87
CA ARG A 723 -12.01 -63.73 -8.19
C ARG A 723 -13.32 -62.91 -8.20
N GLY A 724 -13.50 -61.94 -9.06
CA GLY A 724 -13.08 -61.53 -10.35
C GLY A 724 -14.18 -60.81 -11.13
N TYR A 725 -13.81 -60.16 -12.26
CA TYR A 725 -14.66 -59.63 -13.35
C TYR A 725 -15.57 -58.43 -13.00
N GLY A 726 -15.67 -57.39 -13.75
CA GLY A 726 -15.30 -56.96 -15.08
C GLY A 726 -16.11 -55.71 -15.43
N SER A 727 -15.49 -54.74 -16.01
CA SER A 727 -15.78 -54.05 -17.27
C SER A 727 -17.13 -53.36 -17.57
N TYR A 728 -16.98 -52.12 -18.18
CA TYR A 728 -17.90 -51.37 -19.04
C TYR A 728 -19.04 -50.59 -18.31
N GLY A 729 -19.29 -49.30 -18.55
CA GLY A 729 -19.26 -48.44 -19.72
C GLY A 729 -20.20 -47.28 -19.49
N GLN A 730 -19.88 -46.17 -20.02
CA GLN A 730 -20.62 -44.97 -20.44
C GLN A 730 -22.10 -44.79 -20.06
N GLY A 731 -22.45 -43.55 -19.73
CA GLY A 731 -23.80 -43.05 -19.96
C GLY A 731 -24.18 -41.82 -19.16
N ALA A 732 -24.29 -40.69 -19.84
CA ALA A 732 -24.85 -39.46 -19.37
C ALA A 732 -26.33 -39.55 -19.00
N ALA A 733 -26.81 -38.78 -18.09
CA ALA A 733 -27.93 -37.84 -18.19
C ALA A 733 -28.71 -37.65 -16.87
N ARG A 734 -28.83 -36.44 -16.50
CA ARG A 734 -30.00 -35.60 -16.10
C ARG A 734 -31.01 -36.11 -15.06
N TYR A 735 -31.24 -35.13 -14.14
CA TYR A 735 -32.54 -34.77 -13.50
C TYR A 735 -33.07 -35.58 -12.33
N ASP A 736 -33.28 -34.96 -11.31
CA ASP A 736 -34.43 -34.41 -10.57
C ASP A 736 -34.50 -34.83 -9.08
N SER A 737 -34.79 -33.78 -8.34
CA SER A 737 -35.28 -33.70 -6.96
C SER A 737 -36.15 -34.88 -6.51
N VAL A 738 -36.03 -35.27 -5.24
CA VAL A 738 -37.14 -35.46 -4.30
C VAL A 738 -36.62 -35.57 -2.86
N MET A 739 -37.20 -34.78 -1.99
CA MET A 739 -37.16 -34.91 -0.52
C MET A 739 -37.62 -36.29 -0.06
N GLN A 740 -36.93 -36.83 0.92
CA GLN A 740 -37.66 -37.58 1.98
C GLN A 740 -36.87 -37.70 3.29
N ARG A 741 -37.63 -37.63 4.33
CA ARG A 741 -37.39 -37.50 5.77
C ARG A 741 -36.66 -38.68 6.41
N ARG A 742 -36.04 -38.34 7.51
CA ARG A 742 -35.39 -39.10 8.59
C ARG A 742 -36.15 -40.39 9.01
N PRO A 743 -35.43 -41.35 9.70
CA PRO A 743 -35.62 -41.33 11.15
C PRO A 743 -34.33 -41.47 11.97
N LYS A 744 -34.43 -40.98 13.20
CA LYS A 744 -33.49 -41.11 14.33
C LYS A 744 -33.36 -42.57 14.75
N SER A 745 -32.17 -43.05 15.11
CA SER A 745 -32.01 -44.05 16.15
C SER A 745 -30.72 -43.86 16.92
N GLN A 746 -30.85 -43.85 18.21
CA GLN A 746 -29.82 -43.83 19.25
C GLN A 746 -28.97 -45.10 19.18
N ALA A 747 -27.67 -44.97 19.36
CA ALA A 747 -26.88 -45.94 20.08
C ALA A 747 -25.59 -45.28 20.58
N SER A 748 -25.56 -44.99 21.85
CA SER A 748 -24.40 -44.68 22.66
C SER A 748 -23.46 -45.87 22.70
N GLN A 749 -22.22 -45.72 22.30
CA GLN A 749 -21.12 -46.54 22.79
C GLN A 749 -19.92 -45.66 23.14
N LYS A 750 -19.55 -45.78 24.40
CA LYS A 750 -18.38 -45.20 25.07
C LYS A 750 -17.11 -45.64 24.37
N LEU A 751 -16.31 -44.69 23.89
CA LEU A 751 -14.88 -44.90 23.66
C LEU A 751 -14.09 -44.06 24.67
N ALA A 752 -13.18 -44.74 25.36
CA ALA A 752 -12.39 -44.23 26.45
C ALA A 752 -11.51 -43.05 25.97
N ALA A 753 -11.53 -41.98 26.75
CA ALA A 753 -10.68 -40.81 26.61
C ALA A 753 -9.22 -41.20 26.81
N GLN A 754 -8.39 -41.02 25.80
CA GLN A 754 -6.96 -40.83 25.97
C GLN A 754 -6.74 -39.39 26.48
N LYS A 755 -6.13 -39.27 27.66
CA LYS A 755 -5.75 -38.01 28.27
C LYS A 755 -4.79 -37.25 27.34
N PRO A 756 -5.06 -35.97 27.07
CA PRO A 756 -4.01 -35.06 26.52
C PRO A 756 -2.91 -34.89 27.56
N ALA A 757 -1.67 -34.74 27.07
CA ALA A 757 -0.52 -34.45 27.88
C ALA A 757 -0.76 -33.24 28.78
N ALA A 758 -0.34 -33.32 30.02
CA ALA A 758 -0.55 -32.34 31.08
C ALA A 758 -0.05 -30.95 30.63
N PHE A 759 -0.96 -30.01 30.53
CA PHE A 759 -0.63 -28.59 30.57
C PHE A 759 0.04 -28.27 31.91
N ALA A 760 1.17 -27.51 31.83
CA ALA A 760 1.78 -26.94 33.02
C ALA A 760 0.70 -26.12 33.77
N PRO A 761 0.71 -26.14 35.11
CA PRO A 761 -0.29 -25.41 35.87
C PRO A 761 -0.23 -23.93 35.53
N LEU A 762 -1.38 -23.36 35.19
CA LEU A 762 -1.55 -21.90 35.01
C LEU A 762 -0.99 -21.19 36.23
N LEU A 763 -0.09 -20.25 36.01
CA LEU A 763 0.50 -19.42 37.05
C LEU A 763 -0.64 -18.68 37.77
N GLN A 764 -0.90 -19.00 39.05
CA GLN A 764 -1.91 -18.28 39.83
C GLN A 764 -1.31 -16.99 40.33
N LEU A 765 -1.82 -15.87 39.76
CA LEU A 765 -1.45 -14.52 40.15
C LEU A 765 -2.64 -13.83 40.82
N SER A 766 -2.34 -12.98 41.78
CA SER A 766 -3.31 -12.17 42.53
C SER A 766 -2.88 -10.70 42.52
N SER A 767 -3.83 -9.80 42.76
CA SER A 767 -3.50 -8.39 42.98
C SER A 767 -2.51 -8.25 44.14
N GLY A 768 -1.44 -7.49 43.93
CA GLY A 768 -0.34 -7.30 44.89
C GLY A 768 0.85 -8.24 44.67
N ASP A 769 0.77 -9.19 43.75
CA ASP A 769 1.94 -10.06 43.45
C ASP A 769 3.00 -9.29 42.64
N GLN A 770 4.24 -9.49 43.00
CA GLN A 770 5.38 -9.00 42.22
C GLN A 770 5.75 -10.04 41.15
N ILE A 771 5.93 -9.58 39.95
CA ILE A 771 6.27 -10.44 38.80
C ILE A 771 7.44 -9.86 38.01
N HIS A 772 8.20 -10.75 37.41
CA HIS A 772 9.17 -10.41 36.37
C HIS A 772 8.65 -10.84 35.01
N HIS A 773 8.46 -9.92 34.09
CA HIS A 773 8.12 -10.22 32.71
C HIS A 773 9.36 -10.08 31.84
N LYS A 774 9.70 -11.12 31.07
CA LYS A 774 10.93 -11.18 30.27
C LYS A 774 11.16 -9.96 29.36
N THR A 775 10.10 -9.30 28.95
CA THR A 775 10.14 -8.14 28.02
C THR A 775 9.97 -6.81 28.74
N PHE A 776 9.21 -6.76 29.83
CA PHE A 776 8.82 -5.50 30.49
C PHE A 776 9.53 -5.30 31.84
N GLY A 777 10.33 -6.28 32.26
CA GLY A 777 11.05 -6.22 33.54
C GLY A 777 10.14 -6.50 34.74
N ASP A 778 10.54 -5.96 35.89
CA ASP A 778 9.83 -6.14 37.19
C ASP A 778 8.58 -5.26 37.24
N GLY A 779 7.52 -5.80 37.84
CA GLY A 779 6.25 -5.09 37.94
C GLY A 779 5.36 -5.67 39.03
N LEU A 780 4.39 -4.86 39.47
CA LEU A 780 3.40 -5.20 40.48
C LEU A 780 2.03 -5.45 39.79
N VAL A 781 1.41 -6.57 40.07
CA VAL A 781 0.04 -6.89 39.58
C VAL A 781 -0.97 -6.00 40.30
N ILE A 782 -1.59 -5.07 39.58
CA ILE A 782 -2.61 -4.18 40.12
C ILE A 782 -3.95 -4.91 40.25
N SER A 783 -4.35 -5.60 39.18
CA SER A 783 -5.61 -6.35 39.16
C SER A 783 -5.52 -7.61 38.28
N VAL A 784 -6.33 -8.61 38.63
CA VAL A 784 -6.51 -9.84 37.86
C VAL A 784 -8.00 -9.99 37.61
N THR A 785 -8.42 -9.85 36.36
CA THR A 785 -9.83 -9.98 35.99
C THR A 785 -10.02 -11.29 35.21
N PRO A 786 -10.76 -12.27 35.77
CA PRO A 786 -11.05 -13.51 35.07
C PRO A 786 -11.87 -13.24 33.79
N MET A 787 -11.48 -13.90 32.69
CA MET A 787 -12.14 -13.77 31.40
C MET A 787 -12.21 -15.14 30.70
N GLY A 788 -13.40 -15.74 30.65
CA GLY A 788 -13.74 -16.91 29.84
C GLY A 788 -12.62 -17.97 29.68
N GLY A 789 -12.09 -18.49 30.81
CA GLY A 789 -11.01 -19.51 30.82
C GLY A 789 -9.59 -18.95 30.70
N ASP A 790 -9.38 -17.62 30.74
CA ASP A 790 -8.12 -16.89 30.87
C ASP A 790 -8.26 -15.80 31.96
N ALA A 791 -7.25 -14.96 32.17
CA ALA A 791 -7.35 -13.79 33.03
C ALA A 791 -6.57 -12.59 32.41
N LEU A 792 -7.16 -11.41 32.50
CA LEU A 792 -6.52 -10.16 32.18
C LEU A 792 -5.75 -9.67 33.40
N LEU A 793 -4.45 -9.54 33.28
CA LEU A 793 -3.57 -8.95 34.29
C LEU A 793 -3.36 -7.49 33.98
N GLU A 794 -3.55 -6.62 34.95
CA GLU A 794 -3.07 -5.25 34.91
C GLU A 794 -1.84 -5.16 35.81
N VAL A 795 -0.69 -4.84 35.21
CA VAL A 795 0.61 -4.85 35.85
C VAL A 795 1.28 -3.50 35.70
N ALA A 796 1.71 -2.90 36.81
CA ALA A 796 2.55 -1.71 36.81
C ALA A 796 4.01 -2.17 36.75
N PHE A 797 4.66 -1.94 35.63
CA PHE A 797 6.10 -2.22 35.42
C PHE A 797 6.93 -0.99 35.71
N ASP A 798 8.10 -1.18 36.34
CA ASP A 798 8.98 -0.09 36.74
C ASP A 798 9.53 0.72 35.56
N THR A 799 9.71 0.07 34.41
CA THR A 799 10.39 0.66 33.25
C THR A 799 9.42 1.17 32.17
N VAL A 800 8.22 0.60 32.06
CA VAL A 800 7.29 0.85 30.94
C VAL A 800 5.87 1.25 31.37
N GLY A 801 5.66 1.50 32.68
CA GLY A 801 4.36 1.88 33.25
C GLY A 801 3.35 0.74 33.27
N THR A 802 2.07 1.06 33.43
CA THR A 802 1.01 0.07 33.58
C THR A 802 0.67 -0.59 32.26
N LYS A 803 0.61 -1.95 32.23
CA LYS A 803 0.26 -2.77 31.08
C LYS A 803 -0.84 -3.77 31.41
N LYS A 804 -1.70 -4.08 30.43
CA LYS A 804 -2.72 -5.12 30.52
C LYS A 804 -2.26 -6.33 29.69
N LEU A 805 -2.18 -7.51 30.29
CA LEU A 805 -1.63 -8.73 29.69
C LEU A 805 -2.61 -9.90 29.92
N MET A 806 -2.78 -10.76 28.93
CA MET A 806 -3.57 -11.98 29.05
C MET A 806 -2.70 -13.08 29.68
N LEU A 807 -3.16 -13.67 30.79
CA LEU A 807 -2.38 -14.62 31.63
C LEU A 807 -1.98 -15.89 30.86
N LYS A 808 -2.85 -16.46 30.04
CA LYS A 808 -2.54 -17.67 29.25
C LYS A 808 -1.37 -17.44 28.28
N THR A 809 -1.33 -16.28 27.67
CA THR A 809 -0.34 -15.96 26.65
C THR A 809 0.92 -15.32 27.25
N ALA A 810 0.73 -14.38 28.17
CA ALA A 810 1.86 -13.70 28.84
C ALA A 810 2.47 -14.56 29.95
N GLY A 811 1.74 -15.51 30.51
CA GLY A 811 2.18 -16.34 31.63
C GLY A 811 3.43 -17.17 31.35
N VAL A 812 3.70 -17.54 30.09
CA VAL A 812 4.95 -18.22 29.70
C VAL A 812 6.18 -17.28 29.76
N HIS A 813 5.95 -15.97 29.83
CA HIS A 813 6.97 -14.94 29.92
C HIS A 813 7.02 -14.26 31.29
N ILE A 814 6.12 -14.67 32.22
CA ILE A 814 6.01 -14.12 33.58
C ILE A 814 6.56 -15.12 34.56
N THR A 815 7.38 -14.64 35.47
CA THR A 815 7.83 -15.36 36.65
C THR A 815 7.34 -14.59 37.89
N LYS A 816 6.67 -15.25 38.81
CA LYS A 816 6.30 -14.66 40.10
C LYS A 816 7.58 -14.54 40.96
N LEU A 817 7.83 -13.31 41.44
CA LEU A 817 8.99 -13.01 42.30
C LEU A 817 8.75 -13.38 43.76
#